data_660570b33a0e2b59f9260e6ae26658fc
#
_entry.id   660570b33a0e2b59f9260e6ae26658fc
#
_cell.length_a   1.000
_cell.length_b   1.000
_cell.length_c   1.000
_cell.angle_alpha   90.00
_cell.angle_beta   90.00
_cell.angle_gamma   90.00
#
_symmetry.space_group_name_H-M   'P 1'
#
loop_
_entity.id
_entity.type
_entity.pdbx_description
1 polymer ?
#
loop_
_entity_poly.entity_id
_entity_poly.type
_entity_poly.pdbx_seq_one_letter_code
_entity_poly.pdbx_strand_id
1 'polypeptide(L)'
;MRNAPLNTRLLATTAMVVIGLSAAGAASAQTAPAPDSAAATEVDDIVVTGTLLRGVAPTGTNVVSMGRQDVIATGAASSNDLLARIPQISSAFNTAPQPGANMALPINRPNIRNLGASGGSTTLVLLNGNRMVGAGILQTSPDPSVIPPGVLERVEVIPDGGSSIYGSDAIGGVVNFITRKKFEGIEATGRYGVGDGYDQFDLNLTAGKTWDGGSGIISYAYAQHSNIAGADRDYFTQDLTSRGGGDYRSKSCSPGTITTPNPLSPLLPGTDYKLPGRTLGANFCDQAKVIDFYPEEERHSVFATVSHTVNDRLSLDATAYYSQRETTRRGVSVGEGSGIGGSGTITALNPYFQSVAGELGHNVSFNYADAWGTAAPKNNSRFTSTGVTPSLTYQINDDWRLKASLNWGRSTNQVRTWGINTAAEAAALAGTTTATALNPYNVGATNAAVLKGIIDFQNYGHSVQEIREARAVVDGSLFTLPAGDVKLAVGAEYHEESIKAQQGSGAPSALNLARSSSSRDVTSLFAEVLAPVFNSPTMGALDLSASVRYDNYSDVGDTTNPKIGFNYRPISTLTVRGNWGTSFHAPSLADMGDGVDSRVQVIRFSPWLPAGSSPFDMLRPTLILAGGNADLKPETADTWSLGFDWRPDGALDGFSASVTYFNVAFKDAIGLVPFLRGAPFFADPNYASYYLLNPSLAQVTAKTAGLAIDGAPSLASLYTGFTPPAVFIDARRNNLGTLDVDGLDFNIRYGRPASFGLWHVGLAGTYNLNRELRAIASGPKTDELKNGASRYSLVGSAGFLSGAFAGELTVNHNSSADVTNVVGQNKIDSFTTVNLFGSYDLGLRGAFSDTTVTLNVDNVFDEEPPFYNAAGGTANGSTLGRVVSIGLRKTF
;
A
#
# COMPACT_ATOMS: atom_id res chain seq x y z
N MET A 1 -1.97 20.31 30.94
CA MET A 1 -0.87 21.22 30.58
C MET A 1 0.44 20.62 31.08
N ARG A 2 1.11 19.84 30.25
CA ARG A 2 2.48 19.37 30.54
C ARG A 2 3.40 20.01 29.49
N ASN A 3 4.34 20.86 30.00
CA ASN A 3 5.37 21.46 29.16
C ASN A 3 6.30 20.37 28.63
N ALA A 4 6.24 20.12 27.34
CA ALA A 4 7.27 19.37 26.65
C ALA A 4 8.47 20.31 26.39
N PRO A 5 9.72 19.89 26.62
CA PRO A 5 10.87 20.72 26.29
C PRO A 5 11.00 20.78 24.74
N LEU A 6 10.97 22.00 24.23
CA LEU A 6 11.34 22.28 22.82
C LEU A 6 12.74 21.72 22.57
N ASN A 7 12.82 20.77 21.65
CA ASN A 7 14.08 20.14 21.29
C ASN A 7 15.04 21.16 20.69
N THR A 8 16.12 21.45 21.41
CA THR A 8 17.24 22.36 21.04
C THR A 8 17.91 21.98 19.70
N ARG A 9 17.60 20.82 19.14
CA ARG A 9 18.12 20.36 17.84
C ARG A 9 17.47 21.07 16.65
N LEU A 10 16.20 21.50 16.73
CA LEU A 10 15.52 22.22 15.64
C LEU A 10 16.09 23.63 15.44
N LEU A 11 16.50 24.31 16.50
CA LEU A 11 17.05 25.65 16.42
C LEU A 11 18.46 25.72 15.79
N ALA A 12 19.26 24.66 15.92
CA ALA A 12 20.59 24.58 15.34
C ALA A 12 20.56 24.32 13.82
N THR A 13 19.60 23.55 13.31
CA THR A 13 19.43 23.28 11.86
C THR A 13 18.83 24.47 11.14
N THR A 14 17.89 25.18 11.75
CA THR A 14 17.28 26.40 11.15
C THR A 14 18.28 27.54 11.03
N ALA A 15 19.20 27.67 11.99
CA ALA A 15 20.26 28.71 11.98
C ALA A 15 21.32 28.46 10.88
N MET A 16 21.67 27.20 10.56
CA MET A 16 22.61 26.87 9.49
C MET A 16 22.05 27.13 8.07
N VAL A 17 20.74 26.92 7.86
CA VAL A 17 20.10 27.20 6.55
C VAL A 17 20.03 28.70 6.29
N VAL A 18 19.79 29.52 7.30
CA VAL A 18 19.74 30.99 7.15
C VAL A 18 21.15 31.60 6.92
N ILE A 19 22.21 31.02 7.48
CA ILE A 19 23.58 31.50 7.29
C ILE A 19 24.17 31.10 5.94
N GLY A 20 23.75 29.95 5.38
CA GLY A 20 24.16 29.51 4.04
C GLY A 20 23.55 30.31 2.89
N LEU A 21 22.37 30.90 3.08
CA LEU A 21 21.64 31.69 2.07
C LEU A 21 22.16 33.15 1.96
N SER A 22 22.88 33.68 2.92
CA SER A 22 23.40 35.06 2.91
C SER A 22 24.72 35.21 2.14
N ALA A 23 25.40 34.14 1.74
CA ALA A 23 26.67 34.18 1.02
C ALA A 23 26.56 34.11 -0.52
N ALA A 24 25.38 33.92 -1.09
CA ALA A 24 25.15 33.80 -2.56
C ALA A 24 24.70 35.11 -3.25
N GLY A 25 24.69 36.23 -2.57
CA GLY A 25 24.10 37.48 -3.02
C GLY A 25 25.05 38.48 -3.68
N ALA A 26 25.85 38.08 -4.69
CA ALA A 26 26.59 39.04 -5.54
C ALA A 26 26.72 38.53 -6.99
N ALA A 27 25.61 38.37 -7.67
CA ALA A 27 25.58 38.27 -9.12
C ALA A 27 24.59 39.31 -9.66
N SER A 28 25.07 40.24 -10.48
CA SER A 28 24.39 41.40 -11.00
C SER A 28 23.12 41.03 -11.77
N ALA A 29 22.02 41.61 -11.39
CA ALA A 29 20.72 41.50 -12.07
C ALA A 29 20.77 42.21 -13.41
N GLN A 30 20.64 41.45 -14.49
CA GLN A 30 20.21 41.96 -15.77
C GLN A 30 18.68 41.97 -15.80
N THR A 31 18.08 43.13 -15.98
CA THR A 31 16.62 43.30 -16.05
C THR A 31 16.06 42.52 -17.22
N ALA A 32 15.31 41.47 -16.93
CA ALA A 32 14.45 40.81 -17.90
C ALA A 32 13.16 41.64 -18.09
N PRO A 33 12.58 41.71 -19.29
CA PRO A 33 11.31 42.38 -19.54
C PRO A 33 10.19 41.66 -18.75
N ALA A 34 9.23 42.43 -18.23
CA ALA A 34 8.04 41.91 -17.59
C ALA A 34 7.35 40.91 -18.50
N PRO A 35 6.91 39.74 -17.97
CA PRO A 35 6.13 38.81 -18.75
C PRO A 35 4.78 39.46 -19.09
N ASP A 36 4.48 39.54 -20.39
CA ASP A 36 3.13 39.80 -20.86
C ASP A 36 2.17 38.83 -20.16
N SER A 37 1.08 39.38 -19.66
CA SER A 37 -0.04 38.60 -19.14
C SER A 37 -0.78 37.91 -20.31
N ALA A 38 -0.10 36.97 -20.95
CA ALA A 38 -0.76 36.02 -21.82
C ALA A 38 -1.67 35.17 -20.93
N ALA A 39 -2.97 35.23 -21.20
CA ALA A 39 -3.95 34.27 -20.68
C ALA A 39 -3.30 32.90 -20.74
N ALA A 40 -3.29 32.19 -19.59
CA ALA A 40 -2.88 30.80 -19.52
C ALA A 40 -3.78 30.03 -20.47
N THR A 41 -3.37 29.85 -21.71
CA THR A 41 -3.93 28.85 -22.60
C THR A 41 -3.65 27.56 -21.88
N GLU A 42 -4.70 26.82 -21.45
CA GLU A 42 -4.55 25.43 -21.07
C GLU A 42 -3.80 24.75 -22.21
N VAL A 43 -2.52 24.52 -22.03
CA VAL A 43 -1.77 23.61 -22.89
C VAL A 43 -2.39 22.27 -22.53
N ASP A 44 -3.16 21.68 -23.43
CA ASP A 44 -3.62 20.30 -23.32
C ASP A 44 -2.36 19.48 -23.00
N ASP A 45 -2.27 19.02 -21.74
CA ASP A 45 -1.14 18.23 -21.27
C ASP A 45 -1.08 16.98 -22.17
N ILE A 46 -0.02 16.83 -22.95
CA ILE A 46 0.13 15.69 -23.85
C ILE A 46 0.20 14.45 -22.96
N VAL A 47 -0.92 13.72 -22.89
CA VAL A 47 -1.00 12.43 -22.21
C VAL A 47 0.04 11.49 -22.80
N VAL A 48 0.91 10.91 -21.98
CA VAL A 48 1.98 10.01 -22.42
C VAL A 48 1.77 8.57 -21.96
N THR A 49 0.78 8.33 -21.12
CA THR A 49 0.47 6.99 -20.57
C THR A 49 -0.65 6.33 -21.38
N GLY A 50 -0.51 5.02 -21.67
CA GLY A 50 -1.55 4.20 -22.32
C GLY A 50 -1.43 4.04 -23.82
N THR A 51 -0.38 4.56 -24.44
CA THR A 51 -0.05 4.33 -25.86
C THR A 51 1.48 4.30 -26.04
N LEU A 52 1.92 3.59 -27.08
CA LEU A 52 3.32 3.57 -27.54
C LEU A 52 3.58 4.65 -28.61
N LEU A 53 2.50 5.20 -29.18
CA LEU A 53 2.54 6.12 -30.31
C LEU A 53 2.77 7.57 -29.85
N ARG A 54 3.69 8.27 -30.49
CA ARG A 54 4.00 9.65 -30.18
C ARG A 54 2.88 10.62 -30.55
N GLY A 55 2.58 11.58 -29.65
CA GLY A 55 1.69 12.72 -29.92
C GLY A 55 0.23 12.31 -30.16
N VAL A 56 -0.17 11.17 -29.64
CA VAL A 56 -1.54 10.64 -29.73
C VAL A 56 -2.03 10.33 -28.32
N ALA A 57 -3.24 10.77 -27.98
CA ALA A 57 -3.91 10.33 -26.76
C ALA A 57 -4.33 8.85 -26.88
N PRO A 58 -4.35 8.07 -25.77
CA PRO A 58 -4.82 6.71 -25.79
C PRO A 58 -6.23 6.60 -26.36
N THR A 59 -6.44 5.66 -27.29
CA THR A 59 -7.75 5.47 -27.93
C THR A 59 -8.63 4.55 -27.08
N GLY A 60 -9.88 4.96 -26.84
CA GLY A 60 -10.87 4.20 -26.10
C GLY A 60 -10.69 4.19 -24.59
N THR A 61 -9.63 4.78 -24.06
CA THR A 61 -9.25 4.69 -22.66
C THR A 61 -9.43 6.03 -21.94
N ASN A 62 -9.93 5.99 -20.71
CA ASN A 62 -9.98 7.17 -19.83
C ASN A 62 -8.63 7.39 -19.17
N VAL A 63 -8.16 8.63 -19.14
CA VAL A 63 -6.96 9.02 -18.39
C VAL A 63 -7.33 10.10 -17.38
N VAL A 64 -7.06 9.83 -16.12
CA VAL A 64 -7.18 10.81 -15.03
C VAL A 64 -5.81 11.44 -14.84
N SER A 65 -5.70 12.74 -15.02
CA SER A 65 -4.45 13.48 -14.84
C SER A 65 -4.58 14.46 -13.67
N MET A 66 -3.55 14.49 -12.83
CA MET A 66 -3.36 15.47 -11.76
C MET A 66 -2.12 16.29 -12.11
N GLY A 67 -2.30 17.53 -12.53
CA GLY A 67 -1.23 18.43 -12.95
C GLY A 67 -0.44 19.03 -11.79
N ARG A 68 0.62 19.81 -12.10
CA ARG A 68 1.49 20.38 -11.08
C ARG A 68 0.76 21.28 -10.08
N GLN A 69 -0.21 22.07 -10.53
CA GLN A 69 -0.98 22.94 -9.64
C GLN A 69 -1.80 22.11 -8.64
N ASP A 70 -2.42 21.02 -9.11
CA ASP A 70 -3.14 20.10 -8.25
C ASP A 70 -2.18 19.44 -7.22
N VAL A 71 -0.99 19.02 -7.66
CA VAL A 71 0.05 18.47 -6.76
C VAL A 71 0.42 19.46 -5.67
N ILE A 72 0.63 20.75 -6.00
CA ILE A 72 0.94 21.80 -5.03
C ILE A 72 -0.22 22.04 -4.08
N ALA A 73 -1.46 22.11 -4.60
CA ALA A 73 -2.67 22.38 -3.81
C ALA A 73 -2.98 21.24 -2.82
N THR A 74 -2.53 20.02 -3.08
CA THR A 74 -2.70 18.93 -2.11
C THR A 74 -1.92 19.14 -0.82
N GLY A 75 -0.78 19.84 -0.88
CA GLY A 75 0.15 19.88 0.24
C GLY A 75 0.70 18.51 0.61
N ALA A 76 0.75 17.57 -0.31
CA ALA A 76 1.17 16.20 -0.06
C ALA A 76 2.64 16.10 0.36
N ALA A 77 2.93 15.35 1.41
CA ALA A 77 4.28 15.05 1.88
C ALA A 77 4.93 13.90 1.08
N SER A 78 4.11 13.05 0.45
CA SER A 78 4.56 11.94 -0.37
C SER A 78 3.71 11.79 -1.64
N SER A 79 4.27 11.13 -2.64
CA SER A 79 3.50 10.81 -3.86
C SER A 79 2.33 9.86 -3.60
N ASN A 80 2.36 9.11 -2.51
CA ASN A 80 1.23 8.30 -2.09
C ASN A 80 0.03 9.15 -1.62
N ASP A 81 0.28 10.27 -0.95
CA ASP A 81 -0.79 11.15 -0.46
C ASP A 81 -1.58 11.78 -1.61
N LEU A 82 -0.93 11.96 -2.78
CA LEU A 82 -1.58 12.41 -4.00
C LEU A 82 -2.63 11.39 -4.48
N LEU A 83 -2.31 10.11 -4.39
CA LEU A 83 -3.16 9.03 -4.87
C LEU A 83 -4.44 8.88 -4.02
N ALA A 84 -4.42 9.28 -2.77
CA ALA A 84 -5.59 9.27 -1.90
C ALA A 84 -6.73 10.19 -2.39
N ARG A 85 -6.45 11.13 -3.30
CA ARG A 85 -7.43 12.03 -3.91
C ARG A 85 -8.03 11.50 -5.22
N ILE A 86 -7.66 10.31 -5.64
CA ILE A 86 -8.16 9.67 -6.87
C ILE A 86 -9.25 8.65 -6.48
N PRO A 87 -10.53 8.89 -6.84
CA PRO A 87 -11.66 8.06 -6.36
C PRO A 87 -11.54 6.57 -6.73
N GLN A 88 -10.87 6.25 -7.83
CA GLN A 88 -10.67 4.89 -8.31
C GLN A 88 -9.65 4.11 -7.47
N ILE A 89 -8.82 4.80 -6.67
CA ILE A 89 -7.80 4.18 -5.85
C ILE A 89 -8.37 3.92 -4.45
N SER A 90 -8.30 2.67 -4.01
CA SER A 90 -8.85 2.28 -2.72
C SER A 90 -8.15 2.99 -1.56
N SER A 91 -8.93 3.68 -0.72
CA SER A 91 -8.44 4.34 0.49
C SER A 91 -7.84 3.35 1.50
N ALA A 92 -8.25 2.09 1.47
CA ALA A 92 -7.74 1.06 2.40
C ALA A 92 -6.24 0.77 2.25
N PHE A 93 -5.64 1.08 1.09
CA PHE A 93 -4.20 0.90 0.83
C PHE A 93 -3.41 2.21 0.84
N ASN A 94 -4.08 3.35 0.94
CA ASN A 94 -3.47 4.68 0.94
C ASN A 94 -3.45 5.34 2.32
N THR A 95 -4.03 4.69 3.31
CA THR A 95 -3.88 5.11 4.71
C THR A 95 -2.50 4.68 5.23
N ALA A 96 -2.10 5.29 6.33
CA ALA A 96 -0.86 4.97 7.03
C ALA A 96 -0.52 3.49 6.98
N PRO A 97 0.77 3.16 6.88
CA PRO A 97 1.22 1.78 6.80
C PRO A 97 0.56 0.96 7.90
N GLN A 98 -0.37 0.09 7.51
CA GLN A 98 -1.06 -0.76 8.48
C GLN A 98 -0.01 -1.57 9.23
N PRO A 99 -0.12 -1.70 10.55
CA PRO A 99 0.72 -2.62 11.28
C PRO A 99 0.39 -4.02 10.81
N GLY A 100 1.16 -4.49 9.83
CA GLY A 100 1.02 -5.85 9.35
C GLY A 100 1.41 -6.84 10.43
N ALA A 101 0.65 -7.91 10.55
CA ALA A 101 1.10 -9.10 11.24
C ALA A 101 2.41 -9.57 10.59
N ASN A 102 3.36 -10.00 11.41
CA ASN A 102 4.58 -10.72 11.07
C ASN A 102 5.30 -10.27 9.78
N MET A 103 6.34 -9.44 9.90
CA MET A 103 7.28 -9.08 8.85
C MET A 103 6.74 -8.23 7.71
N ALA A 104 5.52 -7.70 7.78
CA ALA A 104 5.06 -6.73 6.80
C ALA A 104 5.82 -5.42 6.98
N LEU A 105 6.55 -5.01 5.95
CA LEU A 105 7.00 -3.65 5.83
C LEU A 105 5.79 -2.74 5.66
N PRO A 106 5.79 -1.59 6.31
CA PRO A 106 4.88 -0.54 5.95
C PRO A 106 5.27 0.00 4.57
N ILE A 107 4.65 -0.53 3.52
CA ILE A 107 4.77 -0.05 2.14
C ILE A 107 3.42 0.48 1.66
N ASN A 108 3.49 1.53 0.83
CA ASN A 108 2.31 2.08 0.18
C ASN A 108 2.08 1.32 -1.11
N ARG A 109 0.93 0.67 -1.24
CA ARG A 109 0.55 -0.12 -2.42
C ARG A 109 -0.69 0.48 -3.06
N PRO A 110 -0.56 1.32 -4.10
CA PRO A 110 -1.71 1.78 -4.83
C PRO A 110 -2.50 0.59 -5.37
N ASN A 111 -3.82 0.64 -5.22
CA ASN A 111 -4.69 -0.42 -5.71
C ASN A 111 -5.95 0.19 -6.33
N ILE A 112 -5.96 0.24 -7.66
CA ILE A 112 -7.12 0.70 -8.42
C ILE A 112 -8.22 -0.35 -8.29
N ARG A 113 -9.43 0.08 -7.88
CA ARG A 113 -10.64 -0.75 -7.70
C ARG A 113 -10.50 -1.87 -6.66
N ASN A 114 -9.43 -1.89 -5.87
CA ASN A 114 -9.18 -2.91 -4.86
C ASN A 114 -9.29 -4.34 -5.43
N LEU A 115 -8.61 -4.61 -6.55
CA LEU A 115 -8.56 -5.91 -7.20
C LEU A 115 -7.36 -6.71 -6.67
N GLY A 116 -7.64 -7.82 -5.98
CA GLY A 116 -6.61 -8.72 -5.45
C GLY A 116 -5.82 -8.18 -4.25
N ALA A 117 -5.24 -9.07 -3.48
CA ALA A 117 -4.49 -8.79 -2.24
C ALA A 117 -3.29 -9.73 -2.04
N SER A 118 -2.73 -10.33 -3.09
CA SER A 118 -1.54 -11.17 -3.00
C SER A 118 -0.28 -10.37 -2.63
N GLY A 119 0.86 -11.00 -2.54
CA GLY A 119 2.16 -10.34 -2.30
C GLY A 119 2.57 -9.36 -3.41
N GLY A 120 1.98 -9.46 -4.61
CA GLY A 120 2.15 -8.55 -5.74
C GLY A 120 1.14 -7.39 -5.74
N SER A 121 0.98 -6.75 -6.89
CA SER A 121 0.04 -5.66 -7.12
C SER A 121 -0.68 -5.84 -8.46
N THR A 122 -2.00 -5.64 -8.46
CA THR A 122 -2.81 -5.59 -9.70
C THR A 122 -2.86 -4.19 -10.33
N THR A 123 -2.12 -3.24 -9.74
CA THR A 123 -1.95 -1.87 -10.25
C THR A 123 -0.47 -1.63 -10.56
N LEU A 124 -0.17 -1.38 -11.82
CA LEU A 124 1.20 -1.09 -12.25
C LEU A 124 1.61 0.33 -11.89
N VAL A 125 2.76 0.48 -11.24
CA VAL A 125 3.34 1.78 -10.89
C VAL A 125 4.56 2.04 -11.76
N LEU A 126 4.57 3.20 -12.43
CA LEU A 126 5.62 3.62 -13.34
C LEU A 126 6.22 4.97 -12.91
N LEU A 127 7.49 5.16 -13.21
CA LEU A 127 8.20 6.44 -13.18
C LEU A 127 8.66 6.78 -14.59
N ASN A 128 8.12 7.85 -15.18
CA ASN A 128 8.39 8.26 -16.57
C ASN A 128 8.18 7.12 -17.59
N GLY A 129 7.19 6.24 -17.34
CA GLY A 129 6.86 5.10 -18.19
C GLY A 129 7.71 3.84 -17.98
N ASN A 130 8.64 3.82 -17.01
CA ASN A 130 9.48 2.66 -16.68
C ASN A 130 9.02 2.02 -15.36
N ARG A 131 9.16 0.71 -15.24
CA ARG A 131 8.82 -0.03 -14.02
C ARG A 131 9.70 0.38 -12.85
N MET A 132 9.11 0.42 -11.67
CA MET A 132 9.83 0.63 -10.40
C MET A 132 10.15 -0.71 -9.75
N VAL A 133 11.29 -0.77 -9.03
CA VAL A 133 11.66 -1.98 -8.28
C VAL A 133 10.66 -2.24 -7.15
N GLY A 134 10.35 -3.51 -6.95
CA GLY A 134 9.47 -3.97 -5.87
C GLY A 134 10.03 -3.69 -4.47
N ALA A 135 9.16 -3.67 -3.47
CA ALA A 135 9.46 -3.47 -2.06
C ALA A 135 8.78 -4.55 -1.20
N GLY A 136 9.37 -4.82 -0.03
CA GLY A 136 8.83 -5.76 0.95
C GLY A 136 9.71 -6.97 1.18
N ILE A 137 9.40 -7.77 2.20
CA ILE A 137 10.10 -9.03 2.52
C ILE A 137 9.31 -10.22 1.96
N LEU A 138 8.01 -10.22 2.12
CA LEU A 138 7.05 -11.19 1.59
C LEU A 138 6.16 -10.59 0.49
N GLN A 139 6.63 -9.53 -0.15
CA GLN A 139 5.90 -8.73 -1.14
C GLN A 139 6.89 -8.21 -2.17
N THR A 140 6.39 -7.90 -3.37
CA THR A 140 7.19 -7.33 -4.47
C THR A 140 6.54 -6.09 -5.10
N SER A 141 5.58 -5.46 -4.41
CA SER A 141 4.90 -4.27 -4.92
C SER A 141 5.79 -3.03 -4.84
N PRO A 142 5.88 -2.21 -5.89
CA PRO A 142 6.56 -0.93 -5.82
C PRO A 142 5.91 0.03 -4.82
N ASP A 143 6.72 0.84 -4.14
CA ASP A 143 6.26 1.90 -3.22
C ASP A 143 6.50 3.27 -3.85
N PRO A 144 5.44 4.01 -4.28
CA PRO A 144 5.59 5.31 -4.93
C PRO A 144 6.06 6.41 -3.99
N SER A 145 6.04 6.21 -2.67
CA SER A 145 6.48 7.24 -1.71
C SER A 145 7.96 7.60 -1.82
N VAL A 146 8.75 6.81 -2.57
CA VAL A 146 10.15 7.11 -2.87
C VAL A 146 10.32 8.33 -3.78
N ILE A 147 9.24 8.74 -4.51
CA ILE A 147 9.25 9.86 -5.44
C ILE A 147 8.80 11.12 -4.70
N PRO A 148 9.65 12.16 -4.56
CA PRO A 148 9.23 13.42 -3.93
C PRO A 148 8.16 14.14 -4.77
N PRO A 149 7.06 14.68 -4.18
CA PRO A 149 6.08 15.46 -4.92
C PRO A 149 6.69 16.69 -5.64
N GLY A 150 7.73 17.28 -5.08
CA GLY A 150 8.41 18.46 -5.64
C GLY A 150 9.00 18.27 -7.04
N VAL A 151 9.36 17.04 -7.42
CA VAL A 151 9.92 16.74 -8.75
C VAL A 151 8.85 16.41 -9.79
N LEU A 152 7.60 16.24 -9.39
CA LEU A 152 6.52 15.84 -10.29
C LEU A 152 6.05 17.00 -11.15
N GLU A 153 5.85 16.73 -12.42
CA GLU A 153 5.07 17.56 -13.34
C GLU A 153 3.59 17.21 -13.24
N ARG A 154 3.28 15.91 -13.25
CA ARG A 154 1.92 15.38 -13.11
C ARG A 154 1.90 13.90 -12.74
N VAL A 155 0.75 13.43 -12.33
CA VAL A 155 0.44 12.00 -12.16
C VAL A 155 -0.66 11.64 -13.15
N GLU A 156 -0.45 10.58 -13.94
CA GLU A 156 -1.44 10.04 -14.86
C GLU A 156 -1.92 8.67 -14.37
N VAL A 157 -3.24 8.48 -14.30
CA VAL A 157 -3.86 7.22 -13.90
C VAL A 157 -4.79 6.73 -14.99
N ILE A 158 -4.56 5.49 -15.41
CA ILE A 158 -5.44 4.75 -16.31
C ILE A 158 -6.15 3.68 -15.49
N PRO A 159 -7.43 3.88 -15.13
CA PRO A 159 -8.19 2.91 -14.35
C PRO A 159 -8.81 1.82 -15.24
N ASP A 160 -8.02 1.24 -16.13
CA ASP A 160 -8.45 0.30 -17.17
C ASP A 160 -7.30 -0.68 -17.48
N GLY A 161 -7.60 -1.87 -17.98
CA GLY A 161 -6.59 -2.87 -18.29
C GLY A 161 -5.49 -2.35 -19.22
N GLY A 162 -4.23 -2.49 -18.82
CA GLY A 162 -3.06 -1.93 -19.48
C GLY A 162 -2.03 -2.95 -19.97
N SER A 163 -2.30 -4.27 -19.83
CA SER A 163 -1.28 -5.30 -20.09
C SER A 163 -0.86 -5.42 -21.54
N SER A 164 -1.69 -4.98 -22.51
CA SER A 164 -1.31 -4.96 -23.93
C SER A 164 -0.17 -3.98 -24.26
N ILE A 165 0.11 -3.01 -23.37
CA ILE A 165 1.17 -2.00 -23.51
C ILE A 165 2.31 -2.25 -22.52
N TYR A 166 1.97 -2.60 -21.27
CA TYR A 166 2.91 -2.61 -20.16
C TYR A 166 3.20 -4.00 -19.59
N GLY A 167 2.46 -5.05 -20.00
CA GLY A 167 2.62 -6.41 -19.48
C GLY A 167 1.95 -6.61 -18.11
N SER A 168 2.57 -7.43 -17.26
CA SER A 168 2.06 -7.79 -15.93
C SER A 168 1.71 -6.59 -15.04
N ASP A 169 0.90 -6.83 -14.03
CA ASP A 169 0.51 -5.93 -12.93
C ASP A 169 -0.52 -4.84 -13.32
N ALA A 170 -0.87 -4.73 -14.60
CA ALA A 170 -1.78 -3.71 -15.11
C ALA A 170 -3.24 -4.20 -15.26
N ILE A 171 -3.75 -5.05 -14.36
CA ILE A 171 -5.14 -5.52 -14.37
C ILE A 171 -6.10 -4.40 -13.96
N GLY A 172 -5.89 -3.82 -12.78
CA GLY A 172 -6.70 -2.71 -12.27
C GLY A 172 -6.41 -1.41 -12.98
N GLY A 173 -5.21 -1.29 -13.55
CA GLY A 173 -4.78 -0.12 -14.27
C GLY A 173 -3.32 0.24 -14.04
N VAL A 174 -2.98 1.47 -14.44
CA VAL A 174 -1.61 2.00 -14.41
C VAL A 174 -1.59 3.35 -13.69
N VAL A 175 -0.61 3.57 -12.83
CA VAL A 175 -0.26 4.86 -12.23
C VAL A 175 1.13 5.25 -12.72
N ASN A 176 1.25 6.36 -13.44
CA ASN A 176 2.51 6.84 -13.97
C ASN A 176 2.85 8.21 -13.39
N PHE A 177 3.96 8.29 -12.66
CA PHE A 177 4.51 9.52 -12.14
C PHE A 177 5.44 10.15 -13.17
N ILE A 178 5.07 11.33 -13.64
CA ILE A 178 5.81 12.06 -14.69
C ILE A 178 6.53 13.21 -14.03
N THR A 179 7.84 13.27 -14.24
CA THR A 179 8.72 14.26 -13.60
C THR A 179 8.97 15.47 -14.49
N ARG A 180 9.28 16.58 -13.85
CA ARG A 180 9.69 17.83 -14.53
C ARG A 180 10.92 17.56 -15.39
N LYS A 181 10.90 18.04 -16.63
CA LYS A 181 12.05 17.94 -17.53
C LYS A 181 12.87 19.23 -17.59
N LYS A 182 12.25 20.39 -17.37
CA LYS A 182 12.90 21.69 -17.42
C LYS A 182 12.59 22.50 -16.16
N PHE A 183 13.62 23.06 -15.59
CA PHE A 183 13.54 24.04 -14.50
C PHE A 183 14.80 24.90 -14.52
N GLU A 184 14.66 26.18 -14.27
CA GLU A 184 15.78 27.10 -14.16
C GLU A 184 15.74 27.79 -12.81
N GLY A 185 16.83 27.76 -12.06
CA GLY A 185 16.94 28.36 -10.74
C GLY A 185 16.95 27.35 -9.60
N ILE A 186 16.64 27.84 -8.41
CA ILE A 186 16.56 27.06 -7.16
C ILE A 186 15.18 27.26 -6.54
N GLU A 187 14.46 26.22 -6.25
CA GLU A 187 13.19 26.24 -5.51
C GLU A 187 13.41 25.58 -4.15
N ALA A 188 13.07 26.29 -3.08
CA ALA A 188 13.05 25.76 -1.71
C ALA A 188 11.63 25.81 -1.18
N THR A 189 11.12 24.68 -0.67
CA THR A 189 9.81 24.58 -0.01
C THR A 189 9.99 23.96 1.37
N GLY A 190 9.52 24.63 2.42
CA GLY A 190 9.45 24.08 3.77
C GLY A 190 8.03 24.15 4.30
N ARG A 191 7.57 23.11 4.98
CA ARG A 191 6.23 23.06 5.58
C ARG A 191 6.29 22.44 6.96
N TYR A 192 5.53 23.00 7.89
CA TYR A 192 5.30 22.43 9.21
C TYR A 192 3.82 22.31 9.49
N GLY A 193 3.39 21.15 9.97
CA GLY A 193 2.00 20.85 10.27
C GLY A 193 1.84 20.32 11.69
N VAL A 194 0.70 20.62 12.30
CA VAL A 194 0.33 20.16 13.64
C VAL A 194 -1.09 19.62 13.65
N GLY A 195 -1.29 18.55 14.40
CA GLY A 195 -2.59 17.94 14.69
C GLY A 195 -2.65 17.53 16.17
N ASP A 196 -3.73 16.87 16.56
CA ASP A 196 -3.84 16.34 17.91
C ASP A 196 -2.88 15.16 18.11
N GLY A 197 -1.90 15.31 19.00
CA GLY A 197 -0.84 14.34 19.25
C GLY A 197 0.07 14.07 18.04
N TYR A 198 0.10 14.95 17.04
CA TYR A 198 0.77 14.75 15.75
C TYR A 198 1.46 16.03 15.27
N ASP A 199 2.66 15.88 14.76
CA ASP A 199 3.36 16.93 14.01
C ASP A 199 4.11 16.35 12.81
N GLN A 200 4.28 17.20 11.80
CA GLN A 200 5.03 16.85 10.58
C GLN A 200 5.88 18.03 10.10
N PHE A 201 6.99 17.70 9.46
CA PHE A 201 7.87 18.66 8.81
C PHE A 201 8.35 18.12 7.46
N ASP A 202 8.25 18.96 6.43
CA ASP A 202 8.69 18.62 5.07
C ASP A 202 9.61 19.74 4.57
N LEU A 203 10.70 19.33 3.92
CA LEU A 203 11.63 20.21 3.19
C LEU A 203 11.88 19.67 1.81
N ASN A 204 11.77 20.50 0.80
CA ASN A 204 12.13 20.16 -0.57
C ASN A 204 13.03 21.25 -1.16
N LEU A 205 14.19 20.86 -1.68
CA LEU A 205 15.15 21.71 -2.35
C LEU A 205 15.36 21.20 -3.77
N THR A 206 14.99 21.98 -4.77
CA THR A 206 15.14 21.63 -6.18
C THR A 206 15.98 22.67 -6.88
N ALA A 207 17.05 22.25 -7.55
CA ALA A 207 17.89 23.09 -8.39
C ALA A 207 17.83 22.59 -9.83
N GLY A 208 17.68 23.49 -10.76
CA GLY A 208 17.66 23.20 -12.19
C GLY A 208 18.46 24.18 -13.00
N LYS A 209 18.97 23.72 -14.12
CA LYS A 209 19.69 24.50 -15.10
C LYS A 209 19.30 24.08 -16.50
N THR A 210 19.10 25.06 -17.35
CA THR A 210 18.95 24.87 -18.80
C THR A 210 20.19 25.35 -19.52
N TRP A 211 20.52 24.68 -20.60
CA TRP A 211 21.63 25.07 -21.50
C TRP A 211 21.22 24.78 -22.94
N ASP A 212 22.05 25.21 -23.89
CA ASP A 212 21.76 24.94 -25.29
C ASP A 212 21.66 23.42 -25.56
N GLY A 213 20.48 23.02 -26.03
CA GLY A 213 20.13 21.61 -26.28
C GLY A 213 19.81 20.78 -25.04
N GLY A 214 19.78 21.30 -23.80
CA GLY A 214 19.55 20.46 -22.66
C GLY A 214 19.05 21.12 -21.39
N SER A 215 18.77 20.28 -20.40
CA SER A 215 18.38 20.69 -19.05
C SER A 215 18.76 19.62 -18.04
N GLY A 216 18.96 20.03 -16.80
CA GLY A 216 19.20 19.14 -15.67
C GLY A 216 18.51 19.64 -14.43
N ILE A 217 17.99 18.72 -13.62
CA ILE A 217 17.32 18.98 -12.35
C ILE A 217 17.89 18.04 -11.31
N ILE A 218 18.17 18.56 -10.13
CA ILE A 218 18.45 17.78 -8.93
C ILE A 218 17.53 18.24 -7.82
N SER A 219 17.00 17.31 -7.04
CA SER A 219 16.13 17.60 -5.90
C SER A 219 16.53 16.76 -4.71
N TYR A 220 16.50 17.37 -3.53
CA TYR A 220 16.56 16.71 -2.23
C TYR A 220 15.26 16.96 -1.48
N ALA A 221 14.67 15.91 -0.93
CA ALA A 221 13.50 15.99 -0.09
C ALA A 221 13.76 15.32 1.24
N TYR A 222 13.33 15.97 2.30
CA TYR A 222 13.27 15.46 3.67
C TYR A 222 11.84 15.52 4.14
N ALA A 223 11.33 14.45 4.74
CA ALA A 223 10.01 14.42 5.36
C ALA A 223 10.09 13.66 6.67
N GLN A 224 9.42 14.18 7.69
CA GLN A 224 9.34 13.59 9.01
C GLN A 224 7.95 13.81 9.57
N HIS A 225 7.41 12.80 10.29
CA HIS A 225 6.26 13.00 11.15
C HIS A 225 6.40 12.20 12.45
N SER A 226 5.74 12.70 13.51
CA SER A 226 5.67 12.03 14.80
C SER A 226 4.73 10.82 14.76
N ASN A 227 4.82 9.94 15.75
CA ASN A 227 3.80 8.92 16.00
C ASN A 227 2.53 9.53 16.60
N ILE A 228 1.41 8.82 16.47
CA ILE A 228 0.20 9.03 17.28
C ILE A 228 0.06 7.86 18.22
N ALA A 229 0.07 8.12 19.52
CA ALA A 229 -0.17 7.08 20.51
C ALA A 229 -1.65 6.65 20.49
N GLY A 230 -1.93 5.37 20.71
CA GLY A 230 -3.30 4.89 20.79
C GLY A 230 -4.11 5.52 21.92
N ALA A 231 -3.42 6.01 22.97
CA ALA A 231 -4.04 6.79 24.04
C ALA A 231 -4.53 8.18 23.61
N ASP A 232 -3.98 8.74 22.53
CA ASP A 232 -4.34 10.07 22.02
C ASP A 232 -5.61 10.05 21.15
N ARG A 233 -6.23 8.87 20.95
CA ARG A 233 -7.47 8.71 20.20
C ARG A 233 -8.52 7.98 21.03
N ASP A 234 -9.56 8.68 21.45
CA ASP A 234 -10.60 8.11 22.31
C ASP A 234 -11.35 6.97 21.63
N TYR A 235 -11.58 7.07 20.35
CA TYR A 235 -12.25 6.05 19.55
C TYR A 235 -11.39 4.79 19.30
N PHE A 236 -10.06 4.86 19.47
CA PHE A 236 -9.17 3.70 19.34
C PHE A 236 -9.08 2.96 20.67
N THR A 237 -9.97 2.00 20.87
CA THR A 237 -10.14 1.21 22.10
C THR A 237 -10.57 -0.20 21.76
N GLN A 238 -10.23 -1.15 22.65
CA GLN A 238 -10.74 -2.51 22.60
C GLN A 238 -12.04 -2.68 23.39
N ASP A 239 -12.44 -1.70 24.20
CA ASP A 239 -13.73 -1.65 24.86
C ASP A 239 -14.74 -0.86 24.04
N LEU A 240 -15.51 -1.54 23.21
CA LEU A 240 -16.51 -0.93 22.35
C LEU A 240 -17.92 -0.91 22.96
N THR A 241 -18.07 -1.35 24.21
CA THR A 241 -19.39 -1.49 24.85
C THR A 241 -20.15 -0.17 24.97
N SER A 242 -19.46 0.94 25.19
CA SER A 242 -20.06 2.29 25.22
C SER A 242 -20.63 2.74 23.87
N ARG A 243 -20.17 2.13 22.76
CA ARG A 243 -20.64 2.39 21.39
C ARG A 243 -21.59 1.30 20.87
N GLY A 244 -22.07 0.40 21.77
CA GLY A 244 -22.94 -0.72 21.40
C GLY A 244 -22.22 -1.92 20.79
N GLY A 245 -20.89 -1.96 20.85
CA GLY A 245 -20.05 -3.07 20.37
C GLY A 245 -19.66 -4.07 21.44
N GLY A 246 -18.70 -4.94 21.09
CA GLY A 246 -18.13 -5.95 21.99
C GLY A 246 -17.02 -5.40 22.89
N ASP A 247 -16.71 -6.18 23.93
CA ASP A 247 -15.49 -5.98 24.74
C ASP A 247 -14.40 -6.93 24.19
N TYR A 248 -13.40 -6.35 23.51
CA TYR A 248 -12.27 -7.07 22.91
C TYR A 248 -11.00 -6.94 23.75
N ARG A 249 -11.10 -6.40 24.97
CA ARG A 249 -9.95 -6.23 25.86
C ARG A 249 -9.30 -7.56 26.23
N SER A 250 -7.98 -7.51 26.38
CA SER A 250 -7.19 -8.69 26.76
C SER A 250 -7.26 -8.97 28.27
N LYS A 251 -7.24 -10.23 28.62
CA LYS A 251 -6.99 -10.68 30.00
C LYS A 251 -5.49 -10.66 30.39
N SER A 252 -4.60 -10.53 29.38
CA SER A 252 -3.15 -10.46 29.58
C SER A 252 -2.73 -9.06 30.06
N CYS A 253 -2.96 -8.81 31.33
CA CYS A 253 -2.78 -7.52 32.00
C CYS A 253 -1.68 -7.60 33.09
N SER A 254 -1.33 -6.46 33.67
CA SER A 254 -0.62 -6.35 34.93
C SER A 254 -1.44 -5.44 35.86
N PRO A 255 -2.01 -5.99 36.96
CA PRO A 255 -2.04 -7.38 37.36
C PRO A 255 -2.91 -8.26 36.46
N GLY A 256 -2.54 -9.55 36.34
CA GLY A 256 -3.13 -10.50 35.41
C GLY A 256 -4.41 -11.20 35.91
N THR A 257 -4.78 -12.28 35.23
CA THR A 257 -5.96 -13.11 35.53
C THR A 257 -5.56 -14.58 35.64
N ILE A 258 -5.97 -15.24 36.72
CA ILE A 258 -5.90 -16.71 36.88
C ILE A 258 -7.16 -17.29 36.25
N THR A 259 -7.02 -18.33 35.43
CA THR A 259 -8.14 -19.13 34.91
C THR A 259 -7.95 -20.57 35.37
N THR A 260 -8.78 -21.01 36.35
CA THR A 260 -8.74 -22.38 36.81
C THR A 260 -9.43 -23.32 35.82
N PRO A 261 -8.96 -24.57 35.65
CA PRO A 261 -9.64 -25.51 34.79
C PRO A 261 -11.07 -25.80 35.28
N ASN A 262 -11.99 -26.04 34.36
CA ASN A 262 -13.33 -26.45 34.70
C ASN A 262 -13.28 -27.89 35.25
N PRO A 263 -13.84 -28.16 36.46
CA PRO A 263 -13.77 -29.49 37.08
C PRO A 263 -14.51 -30.57 36.30
N LEU A 264 -15.45 -30.19 35.42
CA LEU A 264 -16.24 -31.15 34.63
C LEU A 264 -15.55 -31.55 33.33
N SER A 265 -14.77 -30.66 32.77
CA SER A 265 -14.02 -30.89 31.51
C SER A 265 -13.04 -29.78 31.28
N PRO A 266 -11.80 -30.07 30.86
CA PRO A 266 -10.83 -29.04 30.45
C PRO A 266 -11.26 -28.29 29.17
N LEU A 267 -12.29 -28.78 28.47
CA LEU A 267 -12.85 -28.17 27.25
C LEU A 267 -13.96 -27.13 27.54
N LEU A 268 -14.46 -27.13 28.79
CA LEU A 268 -15.41 -26.11 29.21
C LEU A 268 -14.68 -24.87 29.73
N PRO A 269 -15.28 -23.67 29.62
CA PRO A 269 -14.70 -22.46 30.17
C PRO A 269 -14.33 -22.62 31.64
N GLY A 270 -13.12 -22.24 31.99
CA GLY A 270 -12.65 -22.23 33.37
C GLY A 270 -13.24 -21.06 34.16
N THR A 271 -12.89 -20.99 35.43
CA THR A 271 -13.28 -19.87 36.32
C THR A 271 -12.15 -18.90 36.45
N ASP A 272 -12.46 -17.63 36.21
CA ASP A 272 -11.49 -16.52 36.26
C ASP A 272 -11.41 -15.93 37.67
N TYR A 273 -10.18 -15.53 38.06
CA TYR A 273 -9.90 -14.84 39.33
C TYR A 273 -8.95 -13.66 39.05
N LYS A 274 -9.33 -12.48 39.54
CA LYS A 274 -8.54 -11.23 39.38
C LYS A 274 -7.31 -11.24 40.29
N LEU A 275 -6.17 -10.92 39.79
CA LEU A 275 -4.97 -10.64 40.58
C LEU A 275 -4.93 -9.17 41.04
N PRO A 276 -4.28 -8.80 42.11
CA PRO A 276 -3.62 -9.71 43.10
C PRO A 276 -4.58 -10.30 44.12
N GLY A 277 -5.81 -9.80 44.25
CA GLY A 277 -6.76 -10.17 45.31
C GLY A 277 -7.38 -11.55 45.18
N ARG A 278 -7.24 -12.24 44.06
CA ARG A 278 -7.81 -13.56 43.76
C ARG A 278 -9.33 -13.64 43.97
N THR A 279 -10.01 -12.55 43.64
CA THR A 279 -11.48 -12.46 43.66
C THR A 279 -12.05 -12.92 42.32
N LEU A 280 -13.27 -13.47 42.32
CA LEU A 280 -13.97 -13.94 41.12
C LEU A 280 -14.04 -12.84 40.06
N GLY A 281 -13.82 -13.21 38.80
CA GLY A 281 -13.83 -12.37 37.61
C GLY A 281 -12.45 -12.20 36.98
N ALA A 282 -12.37 -11.52 35.86
CA ALA A 282 -11.13 -11.25 35.12
C ALA A 282 -10.71 -9.78 35.22
N ASN A 283 -9.42 -9.54 35.18
CA ASN A 283 -8.86 -8.23 34.84
C ASN A 283 -8.83 -8.09 33.31
N PHE A 284 -9.19 -6.91 32.84
CA PHE A 284 -9.12 -6.56 31.41
C PHE A 284 -8.31 -5.30 31.22
N CYS A 285 -7.49 -5.26 30.19
CA CYS A 285 -6.73 -4.08 29.81
C CYS A 285 -6.89 -3.80 28.33
N ASP A 286 -6.96 -2.53 28.02
CA ASP A 286 -7.03 -2.03 26.65
C ASP A 286 -5.61 -1.86 26.09
N GLN A 287 -5.17 -2.86 25.32
CA GLN A 287 -3.85 -2.85 24.71
C GLN A 287 -3.72 -1.79 23.58
N ALA A 288 -4.82 -1.33 23.02
CA ALA A 288 -4.82 -0.24 22.04
C ALA A 288 -4.22 1.03 22.61
N LYS A 289 -4.38 1.27 23.91
CA LYS A 289 -3.89 2.50 24.59
C LYS A 289 -2.38 2.53 24.85
N VAL A 290 -1.68 1.41 24.73
CA VAL A 290 -0.22 1.32 25.01
C VAL A 290 0.65 1.16 23.75
N ILE A 291 0.04 1.10 22.59
CA ILE A 291 0.72 1.00 21.29
C ILE A 291 0.61 2.31 20.51
N ASP A 292 1.44 2.46 19.47
CA ASP A 292 1.25 3.56 18.54
C ASP A 292 0.17 3.18 17.52
N PHE A 293 -0.79 4.07 17.35
CA PHE A 293 -1.82 3.98 16.35
C PHE A 293 -1.29 4.34 14.95
N TYR A 294 -0.45 5.37 14.90
CA TYR A 294 0.27 5.81 13.71
C TYR A 294 1.78 5.81 14.01
N PRO A 295 2.65 5.30 13.14
CA PRO A 295 4.08 5.24 13.40
C PRO A 295 4.76 6.62 13.29
N GLU A 296 5.95 6.76 13.84
CA GLU A 296 6.91 7.79 13.50
C GLU A 296 7.62 7.41 12.20
N GLU A 297 7.81 8.36 11.30
CA GLU A 297 8.52 8.14 10.02
C GLU A 297 9.52 9.28 9.75
N GLU A 298 10.67 8.92 9.20
CA GLU A 298 11.67 9.83 8.66
C GLU A 298 12.08 9.36 7.28
N ARG A 299 12.14 10.30 6.31
CA ARG A 299 12.46 9.99 4.92
C ARG A 299 13.43 11.00 4.33
N HIS A 300 14.43 10.49 3.61
CA HIS A 300 15.35 11.23 2.77
C HIS A 300 15.23 10.75 1.33
N SER A 301 15.09 11.66 0.39
CA SER A 301 15.04 11.33 -1.03
C SER A 301 15.92 12.28 -1.83
N VAL A 302 16.66 11.72 -2.78
CA VAL A 302 17.43 12.46 -3.79
C VAL A 302 16.90 12.04 -5.15
N PHE A 303 16.65 12.99 -6.00
CA PHE A 303 16.18 12.76 -7.37
C PHE A 303 16.98 13.61 -8.34
N ALA A 304 17.35 13.06 -9.48
CA ALA A 304 18.03 13.79 -10.54
C ALA A 304 17.50 13.37 -11.92
N THR A 305 17.37 14.33 -12.79
CA THR A 305 17.07 14.07 -14.21
C THR A 305 17.92 14.99 -15.09
N VAL A 306 18.33 14.48 -16.23
CA VAL A 306 19.06 15.23 -17.26
C VAL A 306 18.49 14.85 -18.61
N SER A 307 18.34 15.86 -19.47
CA SER A 307 17.91 15.70 -20.86
C SER A 307 18.85 16.52 -21.75
N HIS A 308 19.35 15.92 -22.83
CA HIS A 308 20.23 16.62 -23.77
C HIS A 308 20.00 16.16 -25.19
N THR A 309 19.73 17.11 -26.08
CA THR A 309 19.64 16.93 -27.52
C THR A 309 21.03 17.10 -28.11
N VAL A 310 21.65 16.01 -28.52
CA VAL A 310 23.01 15.97 -29.07
C VAL A 310 23.04 16.57 -30.47
N ASN A 311 22.00 16.31 -31.24
CA ASN A 311 21.77 16.88 -32.59
C ASN A 311 20.29 16.69 -32.96
N ASP A 312 19.90 17.15 -34.16
CA ASP A 312 18.50 17.12 -34.64
C ASP A 312 17.87 15.71 -34.64
N ARG A 313 18.69 14.65 -34.55
CA ARG A 313 18.22 13.27 -34.58
C ARG A 313 18.38 12.50 -33.27
N LEU A 314 19.24 12.95 -32.36
CA LEU A 314 19.59 12.20 -31.16
C LEU A 314 19.37 13.03 -29.91
N SER A 315 18.51 12.54 -29.02
CA SER A 315 18.33 13.06 -27.67
C SER A 315 18.61 11.96 -26.65
N LEU A 316 19.24 12.35 -25.55
CA LEU A 316 19.58 11.48 -24.41
C LEU A 316 18.87 12.00 -23.17
N ASP A 317 18.25 11.10 -22.44
CA ASP A 317 17.62 11.39 -21.14
C ASP A 317 18.18 10.42 -20.10
N ALA A 318 18.29 10.86 -18.85
CA ALA A 318 18.56 9.98 -17.73
C ALA A 318 17.81 10.45 -16.50
N THR A 319 17.25 9.48 -15.75
CA THR A 319 16.62 9.70 -14.45
C THR A 319 17.31 8.84 -13.42
N ALA A 320 17.60 9.38 -12.23
CA ALA A 320 18.16 8.64 -11.12
C ALA A 320 17.47 9.06 -9.81
N TYR A 321 17.28 8.10 -8.91
CA TYR A 321 16.74 8.40 -7.58
C TYR A 321 17.38 7.52 -6.50
N TYR A 322 17.40 8.05 -5.30
CA TYR A 322 17.69 7.36 -4.05
C TYR A 322 16.69 7.82 -3.00
N SER A 323 16.08 6.89 -2.29
CA SER A 323 15.19 7.19 -1.16
C SER A 323 15.46 6.20 -0.03
N GLN A 324 15.50 6.73 1.20
CA GLN A 324 15.54 5.96 2.42
C GLN A 324 14.42 6.40 3.34
N ARG A 325 13.66 5.44 3.85
CA ARG A 325 12.59 5.65 4.83
C ARG A 325 12.85 4.78 6.05
N GLU A 326 12.80 5.39 7.22
CA GLU A 326 12.82 4.71 8.50
C GLU A 326 11.46 4.92 9.19
N THR A 327 10.91 3.83 9.72
CA THR A 327 9.64 3.88 10.44
C THR A 327 9.84 3.24 11.81
N THR A 328 9.40 3.94 12.85
CA THR A 328 9.46 3.46 14.22
C THR A 328 8.06 3.41 14.81
N ARG A 329 7.71 2.30 15.48
CA ARG A 329 6.41 2.10 16.10
C ARG A 329 6.56 1.45 17.47
N ARG A 330 5.90 1.98 18.47
CA ARG A 330 5.75 1.29 19.77
C ARG A 330 4.68 0.22 19.65
N GLY A 331 4.98 -0.95 20.11
CA GLY A 331 4.08 -2.09 20.11
C GLY A 331 4.84 -3.38 19.92
N VAL A 332 4.26 -4.48 20.33
CA VAL A 332 4.76 -5.81 20.04
C VAL A 332 3.93 -6.36 18.90
N SER A 333 4.60 -6.70 17.78
CA SER A 333 3.95 -7.45 16.72
C SER A 333 3.79 -8.89 17.19
N VAL A 334 2.63 -9.20 17.71
CA VAL A 334 2.26 -10.58 18.00
C VAL A 334 0.96 -10.80 17.28
N GLY A 335 0.82 -11.96 16.68
CA GLY A 335 -0.39 -12.37 15.99
C GLY A 335 -1.65 -12.03 16.77
N GLU A 336 -2.72 -11.84 16.11
CA GLU A 336 -3.99 -11.29 16.58
C GLU A 336 -4.25 -11.49 18.09
N GLY A 337 -4.18 -10.38 18.85
CA GLY A 337 -4.65 -10.32 20.24
C GLY A 337 -3.60 -10.32 21.35
N SER A 338 -2.33 -10.45 21.07
CA SER A 338 -1.32 -10.58 22.14
C SER A 338 -0.28 -9.45 22.13
N GLY A 339 -0.64 -8.25 22.44
CA GLY A 339 0.33 -7.16 22.65
C GLY A 339 1.57 -7.65 23.46
N ILE A 340 1.93 -6.95 24.50
CA ILE A 340 2.99 -7.34 25.46
C ILE A 340 2.56 -8.46 26.44
N GLY A 341 1.47 -9.16 26.14
CA GLY A 341 0.88 -10.17 27.00
C GLY A 341 1.51 -11.56 26.87
N GLY A 342 1.54 -12.29 27.96
CA GLY A 342 1.84 -13.70 28.05
C GLY A 342 0.67 -14.48 28.64
N SER A 343 0.62 -15.77 28.37
CA SER A 343 -0.29 -16.67 29.05
C SER A 343 0.25 -18.10 29.06
N GLY A 344 0.05 -18.80 30.14
CA GLY A 344 0.41 -20.20 30.19
C GLY A 344 0.05 -20.90 31.48
N THR A 345 0.18 -22.20 31.45
CA THR A 345 -0.14 -23.05 32.61
C THR A 345 1.01 -23.07 33.61
N ILE A 346 0.71 -22.73 34.83
CA ILE A 346 1.59 -22.91 35.99
C ILE A 346 1.04 -24.04 36.88
N THR A 347 1.93 -24.83 37.42
CA THR A 347 1.56 -25.96 38.31
C THR A 347 2.17 -25.82 39.71
N ALA A 348 1.74 -26.62 40.67
CA ALA A 348 2.26 -26.68 42.04
C ALA A 348 3.78 -26.96 42.13
N LEU A 349 4.43 -27.36 41.03
CA LEU A 349 5.89 -27.52 40.97
C LEU A 349 6.63 -26.16 40.83
N ASN A 350 5.97 -25.15 40.35
CA ASN A 350 6.58 -23.80 40.23
C ASN A 350 6.56 -23.13 41.64
N PRO A 351 7.69 -22.60 42.11
CA PRO A 351 7.81 -22.02 43.47
C PRO A 351 6.89 -20.82 43.71
N TYR A 352 6.37 -20.19 42.65
CA TYR A 352 5.44 -19.07 42.76
C TYR A 352 3.97 -19.51 42.72
N PHE A 353 3.67 -20.77 42.47
CA PHE A 353 2.30 -21.26 42.33
C PHE A 353 1.43 -20.92 43.56
N GLN A 354 0.22 -20.47 43.33
CA GLN A 354 -0.73 -20.01 44.33
C GLN A 354 -2.14 -20.54 43.98
N SER A 355 -2.53 -21.68 44.53
CA SER A 355 -3.87 -22.23 44.33
C SER A 355 -4.96 -21.24 44.80
N VAL A 356 -6.06 -21.17 44.10
CA VAL A 356 -7.24 -20.34 44.39
C VAL A 356 -8.49 -21.17 44.72
N ALA A 357 -8.58 -22.41 44.22
CA ALA A 357 -9.73 -23.29 44.40
C ALA A 357 -9.31 -24.72 44.78
N GLY A 358 -8.05 -24.92 45.24
CA GLY A 358 -7.52 -26.25 45.60
C GLY A 358 -6.93 -27.04 44.42
N GLU A 359 -6.84 -26.43 43.24
CA GLU A 359 -6.25 -27.00 42.04
C GLU A 359 -4.72 -27.14 42.16
N LEU A 360 -4.14 -28.08 41.40
CA LEU A 360 -2.69 -28.31 41.29
C LEU A 360 -2.04 -27.58 40.09
N GLY A 361 -2.82 -26.87 39.32
CA GLY A 361 -2.37 -26.07 38.18
C GLY A 361 -3.52 -25.27 37.60
N HIS A 362 -3.17 -24.13 37.03
CA HIS A 362 -4.10 -23.23 36.33
C HIS A 362 -3.38 -22.39 35.28
N ASN A 363 -4.15 -21.80 34.42
CA ASN A 363 -3.61 -20.83 33.46
C ASN A 363 -3.53 -19.45 34.10
N VAL A 364 -2.48 -18.70 33.82
CA VAL A 364 -2.36 -17.29 34.18
C VAL A 364 -2.16 -16.47 32.91
N SER A 365 -3.00 -15.48 32.71
CA SER A 365 -2.80 -14.43 31.72
C SER A 365 -2.13 -13.23 32.40
N PHE A 366 -1.02 -12.74 31.88
CA PHE A 366 -0.19 -11.70 32.47
C PHE A 366 0.44 -10.81 31.39
N ASN A 367 1.26 -9.85 31.79
CA ASN A 367 1.82 -8.85 30.88
C ASN A 367 3.29 -8.58 31.23
N TYR A 368 4.12 -8.35 30.21
CA TYR A 368 5.54 -8.04 30.34
C TYR A 368 5.84 -6.53 30.41
N ALA A 369 4.83 -5.64 30.45
CA ALA A 369 5.03 -4.20 30.47
C ALA A 369 5.95 -3.75 31.61
N ASP A 370 5.80 -4.34 32.79
CA ASP A 370 6.63 -4.04 33.96
C ASP A 370 8.11 -4.41 33.76
N ALA A 371 8.37 -5.38 32.88
CA ALA A 371 9.72 -5.83 32.56
C ALA A 371 10.42 -4.99 31.49
N TRP A 372 9.66 -4.47 30.54
CA TRP A 372 10.15 -3.57 29.51
C TRP A 372 10.16 -2.10 29.93
N GLY A 373 9.59 -1.75 31.10
CA GLY A 373 9.32 -0.40 31.54
C GLY A 373 7.96 0.11 31.04
N THR A 374 7.68 1.38 31.25
CA THR A 374 6.39 2.01 30.94
C THR A 374 6.09 2.15 29.43
N ALA A 375 7.05 1.84 28.56
CA ALA A 375 6.91 1.93 27.12
C ALA A 375 7.10 0.55 26.50
N ALA A 376 6.16 0.13 25.64
CA ALA A 376 6.36 -1.02 24.78
C ALA A 376 7.63 -0.84 23.92
N PRO A 377 8.35 -1.92 23.58
CA PRO A 377 9.55 -1.83 22.76
C PRO A 377 9.22 -1.24 21.38
N LYS A 378 10.17 -0.47 20.83
CA LYS A 378 10.04 0.16 19.53
C LYS A 378 10.42 -0.84 18.42
N ASN A 379 9.48 -1.12 17.55
CA ASN A 379 9.70 -1.86 16.31
C ASN A 379 10.24 -0.90 15.25
N ASN A 380 11.21 -1.35 14.47
CA ASN A 380 11.84 -0.50 13.46
C ASN A 380 11.78 -1.17 12.10
N SER A 381 11.52 -0.38 11.07
CA SER A 381 11.71 -0.80 9.69
C SER A 381 12.57 0.22 8.94
N ARG A 382 13.37 -0.26 7.99
CA ARG A 382 14.13 0.57 7.06
C ARG A 382 13.89 0.07 5.65
N PHE A 383 13.52 0.99 4.78
CA PHE A 383 13.34 0.78 3.37
C PHE A 383 14.24 1.72 2.59
N THR A 384 15.06 1.19 1.68
CA THR A 384 15.91 1.97 0.78
C THR A 384 15.61 1.55 -0.64
N SER A 385 15.42 2.50 -1.54
CA SER A 385 15.21 2.26 -2.97
C SER A 385 16.11 3.16 -3.79
N THR A 386 16.72 2.59 -4.83
CA THR A 386 17.61 3.29 -5.76
C THR A 386 17.26 2.86 -7.17
N GLY A 387 17.27 3.79 -8.11
CA GLY A 387 17.04 3.47 -9.52
C GLY A 387 17.78 4.42 -10.45
N VAL A 388 18.13 3.91 -11.63
CA VAL A 388 18.75 4.68 -12.72
C VAL A 388 18.18 4.22 -14.05
N THR A 389 17.69 5.17 -14.85
CA THR A 389 17.06 4.91 -16.15
C THR A 389 17.63 5.85 -17.20
N PRO A 390 18.74 5.50 -17.88
CA PRO A 390 19.16 6.16 -19.09
C PRO A 390 18.28 5.76 -20.27
N SER A 391 17.98 6.70 -21.15
CA SER A 391 17.26 6.44 -22.39
C SER A 391 17.79 7.31 -23.53
N LEU A 392 17.56 6.85 -24.73
CA LEU A 392 17.86 7.58 -25.95
C LEU A 392 16.63 7.63 -26.85
N THR A 393 16.51 8.72 -27.57
CA THR A 393 15.53 8.89 -28.65
C THR A 393 16.30 9.24 -29.91
N TYR A 394 16.14 8.41 -30.95
CA TYR A 394 16.78 8.62 -32.24
C TYR A 394 15.74 8.76 -33.37
N GLN A 395 15.74 9.91 -34.07
CA GLN A 395 14.93 10.14 -35.25
C GLN A 395 15.58 9.42 -36.42
N ILE A 396 14.97 8.31 -36.86
CA ILE A 396 15.45 7.53 -38.01
C ILE A 396 15.27 8.37 -39.29
N ASN A 397 14.09 8.97 -39.43
CA ASN A 397 13.74 9.98 -40.45
C ASN A 397 12.65 10.91 -39.89
N ASP A 398 11.98 11.68 -40.70
CA ASP A 398 10.97 12.66 -40.26
C ASP A 398 9.75 12.01 -39.58
N ASP A 399 9.39 10.79 -39.98
CA ASP A 399 8.24 10.04 -39.46
C ASP A 399 8.61 9.02 -38.39
N TRP A 400 9.72 8.28 -38.61
CA TRP A 400 10.07 7.14 -37.75
C TRP A 400 11.10 7.50 -36.68
N ARG A 401 10.83 7.02 -35.50
CA ARG A 401 11.64 7.22 -34.30
C ARG A 401 11.92 5.92 -33.59
N LEU A 402 13.14 5.77 -33.07
CA LEU A 402 13.51 4.75 -32.10
C LEU A 402 13.61 5.40 -30.71
N LYS A 403 12.96 4.81 -29.72
CA LYS A 403 13.20 5.09 -28.30
C LYS A 403 13.76 3.82 -27.64
N ALA A 404 14.91 3.90 -26.99
CA ALA A 404 15.49 2.80 -26.23
C ALA A 404 15.82 3.26 -24.81
N SER A 405 15.62 2.37 -23.83
CA SER A 405 15.92 2.62 -22.43
C SER A 405 16.54 1.40 -21.77
N LEU A 406 17.41 1.66 -20.81
CA LEU A 406 17.86 0.70 -19.81
C LEU A 406 17.29 1.16 -18.46
N ASN A 407 16.84 0.23 -17.66
CA ASN A 407 16.31 0.53 -16.34
C ASN A 407 16.93 -0.43 -15.32
N TRP A 408 17.51 0.12 -14.27
CA TRP A 408 18.01 -0.63 -13.14
C TRP A 408 17.45 -0.07 -11.86
N GLY A 409 16.92 -0.95 -11.02
CA GLY A 409 16.43 -0.60 -9.70
C GLY A 409 16.83 -1.63 -8.67
N ARG A 410 17.11 -1.16 -7.45
CA ARG A 410 17.39 -2.00 -6.29
C ARG A 410 16.71 -1.46 -5.06
N SER A 411 16.03 -2.34 -4.32
CA SER A 411 15.50 -2.03 -2.99
C SER A 411 16.13 -2.92 -1.92
N THR A 412 16.27 -2.36 -0.73
CA THR A 412 16.68 -3.07 0.47
C THR A 412 15.65 -2.81 1.56
N ASN A 413 15.15 -3.88 2.15
CA ASN A 413 14.07 -3.84 3.11
C ASN A 413 14.51 -4.55 4.38
N GLN A 414 14.29 -3.93 5.54
CA GLN A 414 14.62 -4.51 6.83
C GLN A 414 13.51 -4.21 7.83
N VAL A 415 13.09 -5.25 8.57
CA VAL A 415 12.12 -5.13 9.66
C VAL A 415 12.68 -5.80 10.90
N ARG A 416 12.50 -5.15 12.04
CA ARG A 416 12.76 -5.72 13.37
C ARG A 416 11.54 -5.47 14.23
N THR A 417 10.95 -6.54 14.75
CA THR A 417 9.83 -6.47 15.67
C THR A 417 10.17 -7.26 16.93
N TRP A 418 9.98 -6.63 18.07
CA TRP A 418 10.15 -7.31 19.34
C TRP A 418 9.02 -8.32 19.58
N GLY A 419 9.33 -9.39 20.26
CA GLY A 419 8.39 -10.45 20.60
C GLY A 419 8.80 -11.14 21.89
N ILE A 420 8.15 -12.26 22.17
CA ILE A 420 8.40 -13.09 23.32
C ILE A 420 8.91 -14.45 22.85
N ASN A 421 9.95 -14.93 23.47
CA ASN A 421 10.39 -16.31 23.30
C ASN A 421 9.42 -17.25 24.02
N THR A 422 8.40 -17.72 23.31
CA THR A 422 7.34 -18.59 23.90
C THR A 422 7.88 -19.93 24.41
N ALA A 423 8.97 -20.45 23.82
CA ALA A 423 9.61 -21.66 24.31
C ALA A 423 10.30 -21.42 25.66
N ALA A 424 11.01 -20.30 25.82
CA ALA A 424 11.62 -19.91 27.08
C ALA A 424 10.55 -19.58 28.14
N GLU A 425 9.45 -18.90 27.74
CA GLU A 425 8.29 -18.64 28.60
C GLU A 425 7.68 -19.94 29.14
N ALA A 426 7.38 -20.90 28.26
CA ALA A 426 6.84 -22.20 28.66
C ALA A 426 7.79 -22.97 29.57
N ALA A 427 9.09 -22.97 29.29
CA ALA A 427 10.09 -23.60 30.14
C ALA A 427 10.17 -22.91 31.52
N ALA A 428 10.07 -21.60 31.58
CA ALA A 428 10.10 -20.84 32.83
C ALA A 428 8.82 -20.98 33.66
N LEU A 429 7.64 -21.12 33.03
CA LEU A 429 6.39 -21.46 33.72
C LEU A 429 6.45 -22.84 34.34
N ALA A 430 7.14 -23.79 33.71
CA ALA A 430 7.40 -25.13 34.23
C ALA A 430 8.61 -25.19 35.19
N GLY A 431 9.32 -24.08 35.44
CA GLY A 431 10.49 -24.01 36.30
C GLY A 431 10.18 -24.38 37.74
N THR A 432 11.08 -25.14 38.40
CA THR A 432 10.86 -25.70 39.76
C THR A 432 11.68 -24.96 40.83
N THR A 433 12.47 -23.97 40.46
CA THR A 433 13.25 -23.14 41.40
C THR A 433 13.06 -21.65 41.09
N THR A 434 13.23 -20.79 42.06
CA THR A 434 13.16 -19.32 41.84
C THR A 434 14.23 -18.82 40.87
N ALA A 435 15.30 -19.57 40.63
CA ALA A 435 16.34 -19.24 39.66
C ALA A 435 15.93 -19.55 38.20
N THR A 436 14.98 -20.45 38.00
CA THR A 436 14.55 -20.94 36.67
C THR A 436 13.07 -20.65 36.37
N ALA A 437 12.28 -20.32 37.39
CA ALA A 437 10.84 -20.11 37.24
C ALA A 437 10.44 -18.67 36.89
N LEU A 438 9.41 -18.53 36.05
CA LEU A 438 8.68 -17.29 35.86
C LEU A 438 7.63 -17.12 36.95
N ASN A 439 7.52 -15.91 37.49
CA ASN A 439 6.45 -15.50 38.37
C ASN A 439 5.34 -14.79 37.57
N PRO A 440 4.29 -15.49 37.11
CA PRO A 440 3.27 -14.86 36.28
C PRO A 440 2.30 -13.93 37.04
N TYR A 441 2.34 -13.97 38.38
CA TYR A 441 1.52 -13.10 39.24
C TYR A 441 2.17 -11.71 39.49
N ASN A 442 3.50 -11.66 39.36
CA ASN A 442 4.29 -10.46 39.42
C ASN A 442 5.56 -10.64 38.57
N VAL A 443 5.43 -10.34 37.28
CA VAL A 443 6.48 -10.59 36.29
C VAL A 443 7.78 -9.88 36.65
N GLY A 444 7.72 -8.64 37.21
CA GLY A 444 8.88 -7.89 37.61
C GLY A 444 9.68 -8.53 38.76
N ALA A 445 9.09 -9.45 39.56
CA ALA A 445 9.77 -10.21 40.60
C ALA A 445 10.42 -11.51 40.09
N THR A 446 10.35 -11.82 38.81
CA THR A 446 11.05 -12.95 38.20
C THR A 446 12.56 -12.73 38.19
N ASN A 447 13.36 -13.78 38.31
CA ASN A 447 14.80 -13.72 38.14
C ASN A 447 15.17 -13.02 36.83
N ALA A 448 16.05 -12.02 36.88
CA ALA A 448 16.41 -11.17 35.75
C ALA A 448 16.97 -11.98 34.55
N ALA A 449 17.69 -13.09 34.79
CA ALA A 449 18.22 -13.93 33.71
C ALA A 449 17.10 -14.70 32.99
N VAL A 450 16.11 -15.21 33.73
CA VAL A 450 14.91 -15.88 33.20
C VAL A 450 14.11 -14.88 32.37
N LEU A 451 13.85 -13.71 32.92
CA LEU A 451 13.09 -12.68 32.26
C LEU A 451 13.77 -12.22 30.97
N LYS A 452 15.09 -11.97 31.01
CA LYS A 452 15.88 -11.64 29.83
C LYS A 452 15.80 -12.70 28.75
N GLY A 453 15.85 -14.00 29.10
CA GLY A 453 15.73 -15.10 28.15
C GLY A 453 14.36 -15.14 27.43
N ILE A 454 13.33 -14.57 28.05
CA ILE A 454 11.97 -14.49 27.47
C ILE A 454 11.82 -13.24 26.58
N ILE A 455 12.24 -12.05 27.09
CA ILE A 455 11.95 -10.77 26.44
C ILE A 455 13.05 -10.29 25.51
N ASP A 456 14.29 -10.84 25.57
CA ASP A 456 15.38 -10.54 24.64
C ASP A 456 15.19 -11.36 23.36
N PHE A 457 14.08 -11.10 22.67
CA PHE A 457 13.63 -11.86 21.51
C PHE A 457 13.07 -10.92 20.46
N GLN A 458 13.48 -11.13 19.23
CA GLN A 458 12.96 -10.36 18.10
C GLN A 458 12.65 -11.26 16.91
N ASN A 459 11.73 -10.80 16.08
CA ASN A 459 11.57 -11.25 14.72
C ASN A 459 12.34 -10.30 13.80
N TYR A 460 13.05 -10.87 12.84
CA TYR A 460 13.88 -10.15 11.90
C TYR A 460 13.56 -10.58 10.49
N GLY A 461 13.40 -9.62 9.59
CA GLY A 461 13.27 -9.85 8.16
C GLY A 461 14.15 -8.88 7.40
N HIS A 462 14.75 -9.37 6.32
CA HIS A 462 15.55 -8.57 5.40
C HIS A 462 15.38 -9.10 3.99
N SER A 463 15.22 -8.21 3.02
CA SER A 463 15.25 -8.59 1.61
C SER A 463 16.01 -7.58 0.76
N VAL A 464 16.51 -8.05 -0.36
CA VAL A 464 17.04 -7.24 -1.45
C VAL A 464 16.30 -7.65 -2.71
N GLN A 465 15.71 -6.68 -3.39
CA GLN A 465 15.05 -6.89 -4.68
C GLN A 465 15.78 -6.07 -5.75
N GLU A 466 15.86 -6.60 -6.95
CA GLU A 466 16.44 -5.92 -8.11
C GLU A 466 15.57 -6.11 -9.34
N ILE A 467 15.53 -5.08 -10.18
CA ILE A 467 14.99 -5.12 -11.54
C ILE A 467 16.06 -4.61 -12.50
N ARG A 468 16.18 -5.27 -13.64
CA ARG A 468 17.03 -4.86 -14.77
C ARG A 468 16.19 -4.99 -16.03
N GLU A 469 16.08 -3.94 -16.81
CA GLU A 469 15.23 -3.92 -18.00
C GLU A 469 15.97 -3.25 -19.14
N ALA A 470 15.80 -3.80 -20.32
CA ALA A 470 16.17 -3.18 -21.59
C ALA A 470 14.94 -3.17 -22.50
N ARG A 471 14.55 -1.99 -22.97
CA ARG A 471 13.37 -1.79 -23.81
C ARG A 471 13.71 -0.97 -25.04
N ALA A 472 13.15 -1.35 -26.20
CA ALA A 472 13.27 -0.60 -27.43
C ALA A 472 11.91 -0.55 -28.14
N VAL A 473 11.53 0.63 -28.61
CA VAL A 473 10.28 0.89 -29.34
C VAL A 473 10.59 1.70 -30.58
N VAL A 474 10.09 1.27 -31.71
CA VAL A 474 10.11 2.02 -32.98
C VAL A 474 8.68 2.42 -33.29
N ASP A 475 8.42 3.70 -33.50
CA ASP A 475 7.12 4.24 -33.84
C ASP A 475 7.19 5.20 -35.04
N GLY A 476 6.13 5.20 -35.87
CA GLY A 476 6.04 6.07 -37.04
C GLY A 476 4.76 5.88 -37.84
N SER A 477 4.63 6.60 -38.94
CA SER A 477 3.52 6.52 -39.89
C SER A 477 3.79 5.43 -40.95
N LEU A 478 2.80 4.52 -41.16
CA LEU A 478 2.87 3.45 -42.15
C LEU A 478 2.45 3.95 -43.53
N PHE A 479 1.28 4.56 -43.59
CA PHE A 479 0.66 5.12 -44.79
C PHE A 479 -0.45 6.09 -44.37
N THR A 480 -0.88 6.94 -45.32
CA THR A 480 -1.92 7.93 -45.11
C THR A 480 -3.24 7.47 -45.70
N LEU A 481 -4.29 7.42 -44.88
CA LEU A 481 -5.69 7.28 -45.29
C LEU A 481 -6.31 8.67 -45.54
N PRO A 482 -7.45 8.80 -46.20
CA PRO A 482 -8.15 10.07 -46.38
C PRO A 482 -8.46 10.80 -45.08
N ALA A 483 -8.49 10.08 -43.95
CA ALA A 483 -8.78 10.63 -42.62
C ALA A 483 -7.52 10.99 -41.81
N GLY A 484 -6.34 10.59 -42.26
CA GLY A 484 -5.05 10.85 -41.61
C GLY A 484 -4.12 9.65 -41.65
N ASP A 485 -2.98 9.77 -40.97
CA ASP A 485 -1.92 8.74 -40.99
C ASP A 485 -2.27 7.52 -40.11
N VAL A 486 -2.10 6.34 -40.69
CA VAL A 486 -2.08 5.08 -39.91
C VAL A 486 -0.71 5.00 -39.25
N LYS A 487 -0.71 5.00 -37.93
CA LYS A 487 0.51 4.94 -37.12
C LYS A 487 0.73 3.53 -36.58
N LEU A 488 2.00 3.13 -36.51
CA LEU A 488 2.42 1.84 -35.96
C LEU A 488 3.53 2.08 -34.93
N ALA A 489 3.45 1.37 -33.81
CA ALA A 489 4.56 1.15 -32.90
C ALA A 489 4.84 -0.33 -32.75
N VAL A 490 6.11 -0.72 -32.75
CA VAL A 490 6.57 -2.09 -32.47
C VAL A 490 7.72 -2.02 -31.49
N GLY A 491 7.71 -2.90 -30.50
CA GLY A 491 8.76 -2.91 -29.49
C GLY A 491 9.09 -4.28 -28.96
N ALA A 492 10.25 -4.33 -28.33
CA ALA A 492 10.75 -5.48 -27.58
C ALA A 492 11.26 -5.03 -26.21
N GLU A 493 11.13 -5.91 -25.23
CA GLU A 493 11.57 -5.70 -23.87
C GLU A 493 12.15 -7.00 -23.33
N TYR A 494 13.23 -6.88 -22.59
CA TYR A 494 13.76 -7.95 -21.76
C TYR A 494 13.95 -7.39 -20.35
N HIS A 495 13.42 -8.08 -19.34
CA HIS A 495 13.71 -7.72 -17.96
C HIS A 495 13.98 -8.94 -17.09
N GLU A 496 14.80 -8.72 -16.07
CA GLU A 496 15.14 -9.66 -15.02
C GLU A 496 14.66 -9.08 -13.69
N GLU A 497 13.94 -9.88 -12.93
CA GLU A 497 13.53 -9.56 -11.55
C GLU A 497 14.12 -10.57 -10.58
N SER A 498 14.57 -10.12 -9.42
CA SER A 498 15.07 -11.01 -8.37
C SER A 498 14.72 -10.53 -6.97
N ILE A 499 14.54 -11.51 -6.07
CA ILE A 499 14.39 -11.29 -4.63
C ILE A 499 15.33 -12.23 -3.89
N LYS A 500 16.08 -11.67 -2.94
CA LYS A 500 16.83 -12.43 -1.93
C LYS A 500 16.31 -12.03 -0.57
N ALA A 501 15.75 -12.96 0.15
CA ALA A 501 15.12 -12.68 1.43
C ALA A 501 15.69 -13.59 2.53
N GLN A 502 15.69 -13.07 3.74
CA GLN A 502 15.97 -13.83 4.95
C GLN A 502 15.04 -13.35 6.06
N GLN A 503 14.54 -14.30 6.83
CA GLN A 503 13.78 -14.00 8.02
C GLN A 503 14.00 -15.04 9.09
N GLY A 504 13.71 -14.68 10.32
CA GLY A 504 13.79 -15.57 11.46
C GLY A 504 13.55 -14.85 12.76
N SER A 505 13.71 -15.59 13.83
CA SER A 505 13.49 -15.09 15.17
C SER A 505 14.57 -15.58 16.13
N GLY A 506 14.70 -14.93 17.26
CA GLY A 506 15.66 -15.29 18.30
C GLY A 506 16.15 -14.08 19.08
N ALA A 507 17.09 -14.30 19.98
CA ALA A 507 17.80 -13.21 20.61
C ALA A 507 18.56 -12.38 19.54
N PRO A 508 18.69 -11.06 19.70
CA PRO A 508 19.41 -10.22 18.74
C PRO A 508 20.83 -10.71 18.40
N SER A 509 21.50 -11.36 19.35
CA SER A 509 22.83 -11.94 19.20
C SER A 509 22.86 -13.35 18.59
N ALA A 510 21.69 -14.01 18.43
CA ALA A 510 21.57 -15.41 18.02
C ALA A 510 20.27 -15.66 17.23
N LEU A 511 20.12 -14.97 16.12
CA LEU A 511 18.98 -15.14 15.22
C LEU A 511 19.08 -16.45 14.45
N ASN A 512 18.00 -17.21 14.41
CA ASN A 512 17.85 -18.36 13.51
C ASN A 512 17.20 -17.87 12.20
N LEU A 513 17.99 -17.77 11.12
CA LEU A 513 17.59 -17.17 9.86
C LEU A 513 17.40 -18.23 8.76
N ALA A 514 16.19 -18.35 8.25
CA ALA A 514 15.89 -18.98 6.97
C ALA A 514 16.21 -18.01 5.82
N ARG A 515 16.65 -18.52 4.68
CA ARG A 515 17.02 -17.73 3.50
C ARG A 515 16.38 -18.30 2.25
N SER A 516 15.96 -17.41 1.35
CA SER A 516 15.46 -17.77 0.03
C SER A 516 16.02 -16.83 -1.03
N SER A 517 16.01 -17.30 -2.27
CA SER A 517 16.39 -16.51 -3.44
C SER A 517 15.58 -16.99 -4.63
N SER A 518 14.88 -16.07 -5.28
CA SER A 518 14.09 -16.34 -6.49
C SER A 518 14.40 -15.28 -7.53
N SER A 519 14.37 -15.66 -8.81
CA SER A 519 14.54 -14.76 -9.94
C SER A 519 13.75 -15.25 -11.13
N ARG A 520 13.39 -14.34 -12.01
CA ARG A 520 12.77 -14.63 -13.31
C ARG A 520 13.31 -13.72 -14.39
N ASP A 521 13.27 -14.23 -15.61
CA ASP A 521 13.52 -13.48 -16.83
C ASP A 521 12.20 -13.38 -17.62
N VAL A 522 11.98 -12.25 -18.25
CA VAL A 522 10.82 -12.00 -19.10
C VAL A 522 11.28 -11.41 -20.42
N THR A 523 10.87 -12.05 -21.52
CA THR A 523 11.07 -11.53 -22.87
C THR A 523 9.71 -11.18 -23.46
N SER A 524 9.58 -9.95 -23.98
CA SER A 524 8.32 -9.45 -24.48
C SER A 524 8.45 -8.87 -25.88
N LEU A 525 7.41 -9.09 -26.69
CA LEU A 525 7.21 -8.43 -27.97
C LEU A 525 5.83 -7.78 -28.00
N PHE A 526 5.75 -6.56 -28.51
CA PHE A 526 4.49 -5.83 -28.52
C PHE A 526 4.36 -4.93 -29.73
N ALA A 527 3.11 -4.69 -30.14
CA ALA A 527 2.77 -3.79 -31.23
C ALA A 527 1.47 -3.04 -30.94
N GLU A 528 1.39 -1.82 -31.46
CA GLU A 528 0.19 -0.98 -31.43
C GLU A 528 0.00 -0.33 -32.80
N VAL A 529 -1.24 -0.33 -33.30
CA VAL A 529 -1.63 0.38 -34.52
C VAL A 529 -2.79 1.32 -34.19
N LEU A 530 -2.74 2.52 -34.75
CA LEU A 530 -3.83 3.51 -34.76
C LEU A 530 -4.21 3.80 -36.20
N ALA A 531 -5.49 3.68 -36.52
CA ALA A 531 -6.05 3.95 -37.83
C ALA A 531 -7.18 4.97 -37.74
N PRO A 532 -7.02 6.21 -38.26
CA PRO A 532 -8.14 7.11 -38.48
C PRO A 532 -8.97 6.60 -39.65
N VAL A 533 -10.20 6.13 -39.35
CA VAL A 533 -11.07 5.43 -40.33
C VAL A 533 -11.78 6.42 -41.26
N PHE A 534 -12.37 7.46 -40.68
CA PHE A 534 -12.96 8.56 -41.41
C PHE A 534 -12.89 9.86 -40.60
N ASN A 535 -12.89 10.98 -41.33
CA ASN A 535 -13.02 12.33 -40.80
C ASN A 535 -13.89 13.12 -41.78
N SER A 536 -15.16 13.29 -41.40
CA SER A 536 -16.20 13.83 -42.30
C SER A 536 -16.98 14.93 -41.60
N PRO A 537 -17.29 16.04 -42.26
CA PRO A 537 -18.12 17.12 -41.69
C PRO A 537 -19.53 16.65 -41.28
N THR A 538 -20.02 15.56 -41.87
CA THR A 538 -21.39 15.05 -41.63
C THR A 538 -21.45 13.86 -40.68
N MET A 539 -20.40 13.03 -40.68
CA MET A 539 -20.34 11.82 -39.83
C MET A 539 -19.40 11.98 -38.64
N GLY A 540 -18.68 13.09 -38.55
CA GLY A 540 -17.66 13.29 -37.52
C GLY A 540 -16.38 12.52 -37.84
N ALA A 541 -15.62 12.13 -36.82
CA ALA A 541 -14.34 11.41 -36.97
C ALA A 541 -14.34 10.11 -36.14
N LEU A 542 -13.75 9.05 -36.70
CA LEU A 542 -13.57 7.77 -36.03
C LEU A 542 -12.12 7.32 -36.10
N ASP A 543 -11.51 7.10 -34.93
CA ASP A 543 -10.22 6.46 -34.80
C ASP A 543 -10.39 5.08 -34.18
N LEU A 544 -9.70 4.07 -34.70
CA LEU A 544 -9.61 2.73 -34.16
C LEU A 544 -8.17 2.46 -33.73
N SER A 545 -7.99 1.77 -32.63
CA SER A 545 -6.69 1.25 -32.21
C SER A 545 -6.76 -0.25 -31.94
N ALA A 546 -5.64 -0.91 -32.16
CA ALA A 546 -5.42 -2.29 -31.75
C ALA A 546 -4.00 -2.43 -31.22
N SER A 547 -3.84 -3.11 -30.11
CA SER A 547 -2.53 -3.46 -29.55
C SER A 547 -2.49 -4.91 -29.11
N VAL A 548 -1.31 -5.49 -29.12
CA VAL A 548 -1.06 -6.85 -28.63
C VAL A 548 0.32 -6.91 -28.01
N ARG A 549 0.42 -7.64 -26.91
CA ARG A 549 1.68 -7.95 -26.25
C ARG A 549 1.76 -9.44 -25.97
N TYR A 550 2.89 -10.02 -26.31
CA TYR A 550 3.29 -11.38 -25.94
C TYR A 550 4.42 -11.28 -24.94
N ASP A 551 4.27 -11.97 -23.80
CA ASP A 551 5.28 -12.06 -22.74
C ASP A 551 5.62 -13.53 -22.52
N ASN A 552 6.90 -13.87 -22.44
CA ASN A 552 7.42 -15.19 -22.09
C ASN A 552 8.21 -15.11 -20.79
N TYR A 553 7.68 -15.74 -19.76
CA TYR A 553 8.24 -15.79 -18.40
C TYR A 553 9.02 -17.10 -18.23
N SER A 554 10.21 -17.05 -17.62
CA SER A 554 11.03 -18.24 -17.35
C SER A 554 10.42 -19.22 -16.33
N ASP A 555 9.44 -18.76 -15.52
CA ASP A 555 8.82 -19.51 -14.42
C ASP A 555 7.36 -19.89 -14.64
N VAL A 556 6.53 -19.02 -15.22
CA VAL A 556 5.07 -19.21 -15.34
C VAL A 556 4.57 -19.39 -16.79
N GLY A 557 5.49 -19.46 -17.77
CA GLY A 557 5.17 -19.67 -19.19
C GLY A 557 4.82 -18.39 -19.93
N ASP A 558 4.00 -18.49 -20.96
CA ASP A 558 3.70 -17.38 -21.86
C ASP A 558 2.27 -16.86 -21.71
N THR A 559 2.09 -15.59 -22.08
CA THR A 559 0.79 -14.94 -22.11
C THR A 559 0.70 -13.97 -23.30
N THR A 560 -0.51 -13.83 -23.85
CA THR A 560 -0.79 -12.91 -24.96
C THR A 560 -1.99 -12.04 -24.59
N ASN A 561 -1.80 -10.72 -24.65
CA ASN A 561 -2.80 -9.77 -24.20
C ASN A 561 -3.16 -8.79 -25.34
N PRO A 562 -4.25 -9.02 -26.08
CA PRO A 562 -4.79 -8.08 -27.06
C PRO A 562 -5.62 -6.99 -26.38
N LYS A 563 -5.67 -5.81 -27.02
CA LYS A 563 -6.62 -4.73 -26.71
C LYS A 563 -7.06 -4.06 -27.99
N ILE A 564 -8.35 -3.73 -28.09
CA ILE A 564 -8.92 -2.91 -29.16
C ILE A 564 -9.64 -1.71 -28.55
N GLY A 565 -9.60 -0.57 -29.25
CA GLY A 565 -10.25 0.64 -28.77
C GLY A 565 -10.76 1.49 -29.93
N PHE A 566 -11.71 2.37 -29.64
CA PHE A 566 -12.21 3.36 -30.57
C PHE A 566 -12.47 4.70 -29.90
N ASN A 567 -12.28 5.79 -30.65
CA ASN A 567 -12.76 7.13 -30.35
C ASN A 567 -13.62 7.61 -31.51
N TYR A 568 -14.92 7.84 -31.25
CA TYR A 568 -15.85 8.40 -32.21
C TYR A 568 -16.24 9.83 -31.78
N ARG A 569 -15.93 10.78 -32.64
CA ARG A 569 -16.26 12.18 -32.44
C ARG A 569 -17.36 12.60 -33.41
N PRO A 570 -18.67 12.42 -33.08
CA PRO A 570 -19.77 12.83 -33.97
C PRO A 570 -19.79 14.33 -34.21
N ILE A 571 -19.36 15.10 -33.22
CA ILE A 571 -19.19 16.56 -33.25
C ILE A 571 -17.91 16.93 -32.49
N SER A 572 -17.39 18.14 -32.71
CA SER A 572 -16.13 18.61 -32.09
C SER A 572 -16.14 18.60 -30.56
N THR A 573 -17.33 18.75 -29.95
CA THR A 573 -17.51 18.86 -28.50
C THR A 573 -17.79 17.53 -27.79
N LEU A 574 -18.01 16.42 -28.53
CA LEU A 574 -18.38 15.12 -27.96
C LEU A 574 -17.48 14.02 -28.53
N THR A 575 -16.86 13.27 -27.63
CA THR A 575 -16.14 12.03 -27.95
C THR A 575 -16.84 10.85 -27.26
N VAL A 576 -17.25 9.85 -27.99
CA VAL A 576 -17.66 8.55 -27.47
C VAL A 576 -16.49 7.60 -27.63
N ARG A 577 -16.10 6.92 -26.58
CA ARG A 577 -14.95 6.03 -26.56
C ARG A 577 -15.28 4.70 -25.92
N GLY A 578 -14.57 3.66 -26.34
CA GLY A 578 -14.68 2.35 -25.73
C GLY A 578 -13.49 1.49 -26.06
N ASN A 579 -13.26 0.52 -25.19
CA ASN A 579 -12.22 -0.49 -25.40
C ASN A 579 -12.65 -1.83 -24.83
N TRP A 580 -11.98 -2.86 -25.30
CA TRP A 580 -11.97 -4.21 -24.76
C TRP A 580 -10.55 -4.76 -24.83
N GLY A 581 -10.14 -5.50 -23.80
CA GLY A 581 -8.84 -6.17 -23.79
C GLY A 581 -8.72 -7.18 -22.67
N THR A 582 -7.65 -7.97 -22.74
CA THR A 582 -7.24 -8.86 -21.67
C THR A 582 -6.07 -8.27 -20.89
N SER A 583 -5.96 -8.63 -19.62
CA SER A 583 -4.86 -8.24 -18.74
C SER A 583 -4.48 -9.39 -17.84
N PHE A 584 -3.26 -9.35 -17.31
CA PHE A 584 -2.77 -10.39 -16.41
C PHE A 584 -1.83 -9.81 -15.32
N HIS A 585 -1.66 -10.61 -14.27
CA HIS A 585 -0.65 -10.42 -13.24
C HIS A 585 0.10 -11.73 -13.03
N ALA A 586 1.39 -11.74 -13.25
CA ALA A 586 2.25 -12.88 -12.93
C ALA A 586 2.36 -13.01 -11.41
N PRO A 587 2.26 -14.22 -10.82
CA PRO A 587 2.46 -14.42 -9.40
C PRO A 587 3.76 -13.74 -8.95
N SER A 588 3.74 -13.05 -7.82
CA SER A 588 4.96 -12.39 -7.34
C SER A 588 6.03 -13.43 -6.99
N LEU A 589 7.31 -13.07 -7.11
CA LEU A 589 8.41 -13.95 -6.68
C LEU A 589 8.32 -14.31 -5.19
N ALA A 590 7.61 -13.51 -4.39
CA ALA A 590 7.32 -13.81 -3.00
C ALA A 590 6.17 -14.83 -2.82
N ASP A 591 5.25 -14.93 -3.78
CA ASP A 591 4.15 -15.91 -3.77
C ASP A 591 4.59 -17.26 -4.35
N MET A 592 5.59 -17.25 -5.23
CA MET A 592 6.16 -18.43 -5.88
C MET A 592 7.22 -19.11 -4.98
N GLY A 593 7.48 -20.36 -5.22
CA GLY A 593 8.65 -21.07 -4.76
C GLY A 593 8.85 -21.22 -3.25
N ASP A 594 10.08 -21.58 -2.90
CA ASP A 594 10.53 -21.84 -1.52
C ASP A 594 10.80 -20.52 -0.78
N GLY A 595 9.78 -19.67 -0.66
CA GLY A 595 9.87 -18.44 0.11
C GLY A 595 10.38 -18.71 1.53
N VAL A 596 10.97 -17.71 2.19
CA VAL A 596 11.44 -17.85 3.58
C VAL A 596 10.31 -18.19 4.55
N ASP A 597 9.05 -18.08 4.14
CA ASP A 597 7.87 -18.45 4.88
C ASP A 597 7.35 -19.88 4.58
N SER A 598 7.95 -20.60 3.60
CA SER A 598 7.55 -21.98 3.24
C SER A 598 7.98 -22.96 4.32
N ARG A 599 7.02 -23.51 5.05
CA ARG A 599 7.26 -24.39 6.18
C ARG A 599 6.01 -25.19 6.58
N VAL A 600 6.23 -26.22 7.36
CA VAL A 600 5.16 -26.94 8.08
C VAL A 600 5.07 -26.39 9.50
N GLN A 601 3.99 -25.73 9.80
CA GLN A 601 3.70 -25.26 11.17
C GLN A 601 2.93 -26.33 11.93
N VAL A 602 3.41 -26.66 13.12
CA VAL A 602 2.74 -27.61 14.03
C VAL A 602 2.01 -26.86 15.12
N ILE A 603 0.69 -26.82 15.02
CA ILE A 603 -0.17 -26.30 16.07
C ILE A 603 -0.53 -27.47 16.99
N ARG A 604 -0.14 -27.39 18.26
CA ARG A 604 -0.27 -28.51 19.23
C ARG A 604 -1.69 -28.88 19.55
N PHE A 605 -2.66 -28.04 19.27
CA PHE A 605 -4.11 -28.29 19.43
C PHE A 605 -4.76 -28.07 18.06
N SER A 606 -5.86 -28.78 17.83
CA SER A 606 -6.64 -28.61 16.59
C SER A 606 -7.84 -27.69 16.83
N PRO A 607 -7.68 -26.35 16.72
CA PRO A 607 -8.80 -25.43 16.89
C PRO A 607 -9.73 -25.44 15.67
N TRP A 608 -9.24 -25.95 14.54
CA TRP A 608 -9.98 -25.99 13.27
C TRP A 608 -10.23 -27.44 12.90
N LEU A 609 -11.46 -27.94 13.14
CA LEU A 609 -11.88 -29.29 12.87
C LEU A 609 -13.28 -29.31 12.23
N PRO A 610 -13.65 -30.39 11.51
CA PRO A 610 -15.00 -30.60 11.03
C PRO A 610 -16.02 -30.59 12.16
N ALA A 611 -17.27 -30.20 11.86
CA ALA A 611 -18.38 -30.34 12.81
C ALA A 611 -18.54 -31.82 13.23
N GLY A 612 -18.76 -32.06 14.53
CA GLY A 612 -18.90 -33.38 15.07
C GLY A 612 -17.59 -34.12 15.36
N SER A 613 -16.44 -33.47 15.18
CA SER A 613 -15.16 -34.04 15.65
C SER A 613 -15.19 -34.29 17.16
N SER A 614 -14.49 -35.34 17.60
CA SER A 614 -14.47 -35.70 19.03
C SER A 614 -13.63 -34.66 19.82
N PRO A 615 -13.92 -34.46 21.11
CA PRO A 615 -13.08 -33.63 21.97
C PRO A 615 -11.61 -34.08 22.01
N PHE A 616 -11.36 -35.38 21.81
CA PHE A 616 -10.01 -35.93 21.75
C PHE A 616 -9.24 -35.42 20.50
N ASP A 617 -9.92 -35.22 19.37
CA ASP A 617 -9.29 -34.71 18.15
C ASP A 617 -8.79 -33.27 18.34
N MET A 618 -9.43 -32.47 19.21
CA MET A 618 -8.97 -31.12 19.55
C MET A 618 -7.62 -31.11 20.28
N LEU A 619 -7.27 -32.21 20.97
CA LEU A 619 -6.00 -32.36 21.68
C LEU A 619 -4.86 -32.87 20.80
N ARG A 620 -5.16 -33.23 19.55
CA ARG A 620 -4.18 -33.69 18.56
C ARG A 620 -3.58 -32.52 17.77
N PRO A 621 -2.34 -32.61 17.24
CA PRO A 621 -1.76 -31.57 16.44
C PRO A 621 -2.51 -31.29 15.14
N THR A 622 -2.52 -30.02 14.72
CA THR A 622 -2.80 -29.60 13.34
C THR A 622 -1.49 -29.29 12.64
N LEU A 623 -1.35 -29.77 11.41
CA LEU A 623 -0.24 -29.44 10.53
C LEU A 623 -0.73 -28.44 9.47
N ILE A 624 -0.06 -27.31 9.38
CA ILE A 624 -0.36 -26.27 8.38
C ILE A 624 0.85 -26.12 7.46
N LEU A 625 0.66 -26.44 6.18
CA LEU A 625 1.62 -26.12 5.14
C LEU A 625 1.39 -24.67 4.71
N ALA A 626 2.31 -23.80 5.07
CA ALA A 626 2.25 -22.37 4.75
C ALA A 626 3.35 -21.97 3.77
N GLY A 627 3.22 -20.77 3.18
CA GLY A 627 4.24 -20.14 2.35
C GLY A 627 3.91 -20.06 0.88
N GLY A 628 4.95 -19.96 0.06
CA GLY A 628 4.85 -19.86 -1.39
C GLY A 628 4.42 -21.17 -2.07
N ASN A 629 4.02 -21.05 -3.34
CA ASN A 629 3.60 -22.18 -4.16
C ASN A 629 4.13 -22.03 -5.60
N ALA A 630 5.02 -22.92 -6.00
CA ALA A 630 5.63 -22.93 -7.34
C ALA A 630 4.63 -23.31 -8.46
N ASP A 631 3.47 -23.87 -8.12
CA ASP A 631 2.44 -24.29 -9.08
C ASP A 631 1.46 -23.15 -9.42
N LEU A 632 1.68 -21.94 -8.93
CA LEU A 632 0.82 -20.78 -9.22
C LEU A 632 0.85 -20.43 -10.71
N LYS A 633 -0.33 -20.07 -11.22
CA LYS A 633 -0.55 -19.57 -12.58
C LYS A 633 -0.78 -18.06 -12.55
N PRO A 634 -0.57 -17.36 -13.67
CA PRO A 634 -0.97 -15.96 -13.76
C PRO A 634 -2.45 -15.74 -13.44
N GLU A 635 -2.73 -14.68 -12.70
CA GLU A 635 -4.07 -14.13 -12.55
C GLU A 635 -4.44 -13.41 -13.85
N THR A 636 -5.68 -13.51 -14.28
CA THR A 636 -6.13 -12.94 -15.57
C THR A 636 -7.38 -12.09 -15.40
N ALA A 637 -7.59 -11.16 -16.32
CA ALA A 637 -8.83 -10.39 -16.37
C ALA A 637 -9.25 -10.09 -17.81
N ASP A 638 -10.56 -10.19 -18.05
CA ASP A 638 -11.22 -9.58 -19.19
C ASP A 638 -11.75 -8.21 -18.77
N THR A 639 -11.39 -7.17 -19.50
CA THR A 639 -11.80 -5.79 -19.19
C THR A 639 -12.44 -5.13 -20.38
N TRP A 640 -13.49 -4.35 -20.17
CA TRP A 640 -14.03 -3.47 -21.19
C TRP A 640 -14.62 -2.20 -20.57
N SER A 641 -14.60 -1.14 -21.34
CA SER A 641 -15.18 0.13 -20.93
C SER A 641 -15.87 0.84 -22.10
N LEU A 642 -16.90 1.63 -21.78
CA LEU A 642 -17.61 2.49 -22.71
C LEU A 642 -17.91 3.82 -22.02
N GLY A 643 -17.58 4.92 -22.67
CA GLY A 643 -17.77 6.22 -22.07
C GLY A 643 -17.89 7.33 -23.09
N PHE A 644 -18.08 8.55 -22.56
CA PHE A 644 -18.05 9.76 -23.37
C PHE A 644 -17.33 10.89 -22.65
N ASP A 645 -16.76 11.77 -23.43
CA ASP A 645 -16.18 13.03 -22.99
C ASP A 645 -16.91 14.16 -23.72
N TRP A 646 -17.48 15.10 -22.95
CA TRP A 646 -18.25 16.22 -23.48
C TRP A 646 -17.67 17.54 -23.00
N ARG A 647 -17.28 18.37 -23.95
CA ARG A 647 -16.73 19.72 -23.74
C ARG A 647 -17.48 20.70 -24.63
N PRO A 648 -18.64 21.20 -24.17
CA PRO A 648 -19.48 22.11 -24.96
C PRO A 648 -18.83 23.48 -25.14
N ASP A 649 -19.17 24.12 -26.26
CA ASP A 649 -18.79 25.48 -26.57
C ASP A 649 -19.88 26.50 -26.16
N GLY A 650 -19.62 27.79 -26.31
CA GLY A 650 -20.58 28.89 -26.18
C GLY A 650 -20.99 29.17 -24.74
N ALA A 651 -22.29 29.01 -24.41
CA ALA A 651 -22.79 29.36 -23.08
C ALA A 651 -22.20 28.47 -21.96
N LEU A 652 -21.81 27.27 -22.28
CA LEU A 652 -21.22 26.29 -21.38
C LEU A 652 -19.70 26.16 -21.55
N ASP A 653 -19.06 27.06 -22.26
CA ASP A 653 -17.59 27.09 -22.37
C ASP A 653 -16.94 27.02 -20.97
N GLY A 654 -15.87 26.19 -20.83
CA GLY A 654 -15.27 25.89 -19.55
C GLY A 654 -15.91 24.71 -18.80
N PHE A 655 -17.00 24.11 -19.31
CA PHE A 655 -17.57 22.87 -18.80
C PHE A 655 -16.89 21.65 -19.43
N SER A 656 -16.65 20.62 -18.63
CA SER A 656 -16.21 19.30 -19.11
C SER A 656 -16.87 18.20 -18.30
N ALA A 657 -17.31 17.14 -18.98
CA ALA A 657 -17.85 15.95 -18.33
C ALA A 657 -17.29 14.69 -19.01
N SER A 658 -16.71 13.82 -18.22
CA SER A 658 -16.26 12.49 -18.63
C SER A 658 -17.02 11.46 -17.82
N VAL A 659 -17.67 10.50 -18.47
CA VAL A 659 -18.38 9.40 -17.80
C VAL A 659 -17.98 8.10 -18.49
N THR A 660 -17.62 7.08 -17.71
CA THR A 660 -17.18 5.78 -18.21
C THR A 660 -17.87 4.68 -17.42
N TYR A 661 -18.60 3.81 -18.09
CA TYR A 661 -18.92 2.49 -17.56
C TYR A 661 -17.72 1.58 -17.75
N PHE A 662 -17.36 0.84 -16.71
CA PHE A 662 -16.28 -0.14 -16.71
C PHE A 662 -16.79 -1.51 -16.25
N ASN A 663 -16.14 -2.56 -16.76
CA ASN A 663 -16.34 -3.93 -16.31
C ASN A 663 -14.99 -4.64 -16.25
N VAL A 664 -14.75 -5.35 -15.14
CA VAL A 664 -13.55 -6.16 -14.89
C VAL A 664 -13.99 -7.54 -14.40
N ALA A 665 -13.71 -8.57 -15.18
CA ALA A 665 -13.91 -9.97 -14.81
C ALA A 665 -12.55 -10.59 -14.45
N PHE A 666 -12.19 -10.55 -13.16
CA PHE A 666 -10.91 -11.02 -12.64
C PHE A 666 -11.00 -12.49 -12.22
N LYS A 667 -10.04 -13.31 -12.68
CA LYS A 667 -10.03 -14.77 -12.54
C LYS A 667 -8.71 -15.26 -11.96
N ASP A 668 -8.74 -16.46 -11.40
CA ASP A 668 -7.57 -17.14 -10.84
C ASP A 668 -6.88 -16.33 -9.73
N ALA A 669 -7.66 -15.54 -8.97
CA ALA A 669 -7.15 -14.69 -7.89
C ALA A 669 -6.32 -15.51 -6.89
N ILE A 670 -5.08 -15.06 -6.65
CA ILE A 670 -4.17 -15.71 -5.70
C ILE A 670 -4.58 -15.34 -4.28
N GLY A 671 -4.81 -16.35 -3.46
CA GLY A 671 -5.25 -16.17 -2.09
C GLY A 671 -4.92 -17.35 -1.18
N LEU A 672 -5.32 -17.22 0.07
CA LEU A 672 -5.20 -18.27 1.08
C LEU A 672 -6.57 -18.94 1.30
N VAL A 673 -6.56 -20.26 1.50
CA VAL A 673 -7.80 -20.96 1.87
C VAL A 673 -8.29 -20.48 3.24
N PRO A 674 -9.61 -20.29 3.44
CA PRO A 674 -10.16 -19.67 4.65
C PRO A 674 -10.31 -20.69 5.80
N PHE A 675 -9.26 -21.46 6.12
CA PHE A 675 -9.30 -22.52 7.12
C PHE A 675 -9.61 -22.01 8.53
N LEU A 676 -9.32 -20.73 8.80
CA LEU A 676 -9.64 -20.06 10.07
C LEU A 676 -11.15 -20.01 10.37
N ARG A 677 -12.01 -20.24 9.36
CA ARG A 677 -13.45 -20.37 9.57
C ARG A 677 -13.85 -21.65 10.32
N GLY A 678 -12.92 -22.60 10.53
CA GLY A 678 -13.19 -23.84 11.23
C GLY A 678 -14.18 -24.76 10.50
N ALA A 679 -15.21 -25.26 11.21
CA ALA A 679 -16.17 -26.21 10.67
C ALA A 679 -16.79 -25.85 9.30
N PRO A 680 -17.16 -24.60 9.00
CA PRO A 680 -17.62 -24.20 7.67
C PRO A 680 -16.61 -24.45 6.54
N PHE A 681 -15.30 -24.33 6.78
CA PHE A 681 -14.27 -24.67 5.80
C PHE A 681 -14.28 -26.16 5.44
N PHE A 682 -14.41 -27.04 6.43
CA PHE A 682 -14.44 -28.48 6.20
C PHE A 682 -15.77 -28.99 5.64
N ALA A 683 -16.86 -28.25 5.83
CA ALA A 683 -18.18 -28.58 5.31
C ALA A 683 -18.34 -28.24 3.82
N ASP A 684 -17.52 -27.33 3.30
CA ASP A 684 -17.56 -26.93 1.89
C ASP A 684 -16.71 -27.88 1.04
N PRO A 685 -17.34 -28.67 0.12
CA PRO A 685 -16.63 -29.64 -0.71
C PRO A 685 -15.60 -28.99 -1.65
N ASN A 686 -15.71 -27.71 -1.94
CA ASN A 686 -14.76 -26.99 -2.79
C ASN A 686 -13.35 -26.90 -2.15
N TYR A 687 -13.27 -27.00 -0.81
CA TYR A 687 -11.99 -26.99 -0.10
C TYR A 687 -11.43 -28.39 0.20
N ALA A 688 -12.10 -29.47 -0.20
CA ALA A 688 -11.71 -30.85 0.15
C ALA A 688 -10.29 -31.24 -0.31
N SER A 689 -9.77 -30.65 -1.39
CA SER A 689 -8.40 -30.87 -1.87
C SER A 689 -7.31 -30.22 -1.04
N TYR A 690 -7.67 -29.26 -0.19
CA TYR A 690 -6.73 -28.47 0.61
C TYR A 690 -6.52 -28.98 2.03
N TYR A 691 -7.16 -30.09 2.41
CA TYR A 691 -6.92 -30.68 3.73
C TYR A 691 -6.94 -32.22 3.68
N LEU A 692 -6.32 -32.83 4.68
CA LEU A 692 -6.40 -34.27 4.95
C LEU A 692 -6.82 -34.48 6.39
N LEU A 693 -7.85 -35.26 6.61
CA LEU A 693 -8.25 -35.69 7.97
C LEU A 693 -7.49 -36.95 8.33
N ASN A 694 -6.97 -37.01 9.57
CA ASN A 694 -6.19 -38.13 10.08
C ASN A 694 -5.05 -38.54 9.10
N PRO A 695 -4.20 -37.59 8.66
CA PRO A 695 -3.21 -37.88 7.64
C PRO A 695 -2.17 -38.88 8.14
N SER A 696 -1.72 -39.79 7.28
CA SER A 696 -0.57 -40.64 7.54
C SER A 696 0.74 -39.85 7.37
N LEU A 697 1.81 -40.32 8.04
CA LEU A 697 3.16 -39.75 7.87
C LEU A 697 3.57 -39.71 6.39
N ALA A 698 3.29 -40.75 5.62
CA ALA A 698 3.65 -40.84 4.21
C ALA A 698 2.92 -39.76 3.38
N GLN A 699 1.62 -39.52 3.65
CA GLN A 699 0.84 -38.49 2.96
C GLN A 699 1.38 -37.09 3.24
N VAL A 700 1.74 -36.81 4.50
CA VAL A 700 2.31 -35.49 4.85
C VAL A 700 3.71 -35.34 4.26
N THR A 701 4.56 -36.36 4.39
CA THR A 701 5.93 -36.32 3.82
C THR A 701 5.90 -36.07 2.32
N ALA A 702 4.98 -36.68 1.57
CA ALA A 702 4.85 -36.48 0.14
C ALA A 702 4.50 -35.01 -0.25
N LYS A 703 3.76 -34.30 0.62
CA LYS A 703 3.37 -32.89 0.39
C LYS A 703 4.37 -31.87 0.93
N THR A 704 5.29 -32.29 1.80
CA THR A 704 6.15 -31.39 2.58
C THR A 704 7.64 -31.74 2.46
N ALA A 705 8.03 -32.53 1.47
CA ALA A 705 9.41 -32.97 1.29
C ALA A 705 10.39 -31.77 1.16
N GLY A 706 11.42 -31.75 2.00
CA GLY A 706 12.44 -30.70 1.99
C GLY A 706 12.08 -29.41 2.75
N LEU A 707 10.86 -29.27 3.27
CA LEU A 707 10.45 -28.06 3.97
C LEU A 707 10.83 -28.08 5.47
N ALA A 708 11.10 -26.90 6.01
CA ALA A 708 11.34 -26.69 7.44
C ALA A 708 10.07 -27.00 8.25
N ILE A 709 10.28 -27.46 9.48
CA ILE A 709 9.20 -27.77 10.42
C ILE A 709 9.34 -26.88 11.63
N ASP A 710 8.26 -26.18 11.96
CA ASP A 710 8.13 -25.34 13.14
C ASP A 710 7.25 -26.02 14.19
N GLY A 711 7.70 -26.05 15.42
CA GLY A 711 6.91 -26.58 16.56
C GLY A 711 7.10 -28.08 16.85
N ALA A 712 7.94 -28.79 16.05
CA ALA A 712 8.33 -30.19 16.34
C ALA A 712 9.76 -30.48 15.84
N PRO A 713 10.47 -31.43 16.46
CA PRO A 713 11.82 -31.82 16.01
C PRO A 713 11.84 -32.46 14.60
N SER A 714 10.79 -33.20 14.24
CA SER A 714 10.59 -33.80 12.91
C SER A 714 9.14 -34.20 12.71
N LEU A 715 8.70 -34.41 11.47
CA LEU A 715 7.38 -34.98 11.18
C LEU A 715 7.20 -36.37 11.82
N ALA A 716 8.21 -37.23 11.75
CA ALA A 716 8.16 -38.57 12.30
C ALA A 716 7.89 -38.57 13.81
N SER A 717 8.42 -37.58 14.56
CA SER A 717 8.21 -37.47 16.01
C SER A 717 6.74 -37.25 16.38
N LEU A 718 5.92 -36.70 15.48
CA LEU A 718 4.49 -36.48 15.72
C LEU A 718 3.66 -37.76 15.55
N TYR A 719 4.24 -38.81 14.98
CA TYR A 719 3.56 -40.11 14.76
C TYR A 719 4.03 -41.23 15.68
N THR A 720 4.98 -40.95 16.56
CA THR A 720 5.51 -41.95 17.51
C THR A 720 4.70 -42.05 18.83
N GLY A 721 3.76 -41.09 19.05
CA GLY A 721 2.94 -41.02 20.25
C GLY A 721 1.49 -41.48 20.05
N PHE A 722 0.69 -41.35 21.07
CA PHE A 722 -0.75 -41.73 21.07
C PHE A 722 -1.64 -40.68 20.36
N THR A 723 -1.11 -39.51 20.01
CA THR A 723 -1.85 -38.40 19.45
C THR A 723 -1.23 -37.92 18.10
N PRO A 724 -1.32 -38.76 17.03
CA PRO A 724 -0.88 -38.34 15.72
C PRO A 724 -1.71 -37.13 15.24
N PRO A 725 -1.26 -36.35 14.25
CA PRO A 725 -1.99 -35.20 13.76
C PRO A 725 -3.44 -35.51 13.38
N ALA A 726 -4.36 -34.63 13.77
CA ALA A 726 -5.79 -34.75 13.43
C ALA A 726 -6.08 -34.26 12.03
N VAL A 727 -5.40 -33.22 11.62
CA VAL A 727 -5.61 -32.59 10.31
C VAL A 727 -4.30 -32.03 9.75
N PHE A 728 -4.16 -32.12 8.45
CA PHE A 728 -3.19 -31.41 7.64
C PHE A 728 -3.96 -30.43 6.75
N ILE A 729 -3.52 -29.18 6.68
CA ILE A 729 -4.10 -28.11 5.86
C ILE A 729 -3.03 -27.56 4.95
N ASP A 730 -3.27 -27.57 3.64
CA ASP A 730 -2.46 -26.85 2.67
C ASP A 730 -2.97 -25.41 2.58
N ALA A 731 -2.35 -24.55 3.36
CA ALA A 731 -2.66 -23.13 3.46
C ALA A 731 -1.67 -22.27 2.67
N ARG A 732 -0.96 -22.86 1.70
CA ARG A 732 -0.15 -22.09 0.75
C ARG A 732 -1.01 -21.15 -0.10
N ARG A 733 -0.37 -20.22 -0.77
CA ARG A 733 -1.03 -19.39 -1.77
C ARG A 733 -1.49 -20.27 -2.94
N ASN A 734 -2.70 -20.03 -3.45
CA ASN A 734 -3.32 -20.81 -4.51
C ASN A 734 -4.15 -19.90 -5.41
N ASN A 735 -4.30 -20.26 -6.69
CA ASN A 735 -5.28 -19.62 -7.58
C ASN A 735 -6.68 -20.11 -7.19
N LEU A 736 -7.43 -19.31 -6.47
CA LEU A 736 -8.68 -19.74 -5.82
C LEU A 736 -9.93 -19.18 -6.49
N GLY A 737 -10.02 -17.87 -6.62
CA GLY A 737 -11.29 -17.20 -6.78
C GLY A 737 -11.45 -16.38 -8.04
N THR A 738 -12.62 -15.76 -8.14
CA THR A 738 -12.93 -14.75 -9.15
C THR A 738 -13.53 -13.52 -8.48
N LEU A 739 -13.32 -12.36 -9.09
CA LEU A 739 -13.90 -11.11 -8.65
C LEU A 739 -14.46 -10.37 -9.88
N ASP A 740 -15.78 -10.25 -9.94
CA ASP A 740 -16.48 -9.49 -10.97
C ASP A 740 -16.83 -8.09 -10.43
N VAL A 741 -16.34 -7.04 -11.07
CA VAL A 741 -16.59 -5.64 -10.66
C VAL A 741 -17.03 -4.84 -11.87
N ASP A 742 -18.13 -4.11 -11.72
CA ASP A 742 -18.55 -3.13 -12.72
C ASP A 742 -19.14 -1.87 -12.07
N GLY A 743 -19.13 -0.77 -12.83
CA GLY A 743 -19.56 0.49 -12.29
C GLY A 743 -19.39 1.68 -13.23
N LEU A 744 -19.49 2.86 -12.66
CA LEU A 744 -19.36 4.13 -13.36
C LEU A 744 -18.24 4.98 -12.73
N ASP A 745 -17.31 5.42 -13.57
CA ASP A 745 -16.40 6.50 -13.24
C ASP A 745 -16.87 7.79 -13.88
N PHE A 746 -16.78 8.90 -13.18
CA PHE A 746 -17.14 10.21 -13.73
C PHE A 746 -16.21 11.30 -13.21
N ASN A 747 -16.00 12.31 -14.06
CA ASN A 747 -15.29 13.53 -13.74
C ASN A 747 -16.00 14.69 -14.46
N ILE A 748 -16.58 15.58 -13.67
CA ILE A 748 -17.32 16.73 -14.14
C ILE A 748 -16.63 17.97 -13.61
N ARG A 749 -16.30 18.92 -14.47
CA ARG A 749 -15.62 20.16 -14.09
C ARG A 749 -16.25 21.34 -14.82
N TYR A 750 -16.33 22.47 -14.13
CA TYR A 750 -16.71 23.72 -14.70
C TYR A 750 -15.82 24.83 -14.14
N GLY A 751 -15.20 25.58 -15.02
CA GLY A 751 -14.35 26.71 -14.63
C GLY A 751 -14.38 27.81 -15.66
N ARG A 752 -14.39 29.07 -15.19
CA ARG A 752 -14.43 30.25 -16.04
C ARG A 752 -13.64 31.42 -15.45
N PRO A 753 -13.13 32.29 -16.32
CA PRO A 753 -12.71 33.63 -15.89
C PRO A 753 -13.89 34.43 -15.33
N ALA A 754 -13.65 35.15 -14.25
CA ALA A 754 -14.55 36.13 -13.65
C ALA A 754 -13.83 37.45 -13.39
N SER A 755 -14.56 38.48 -13.00
CA SER A 755 -13.95 39.79 -12.71
C SER A 755 -12.92 39.78 -11.58
N PHE A 756 -13.01 38.77 -10.71
CA PHE A 756 -12.07 38.57 -9.58
C PHE A 756 -10.92 37.58 -9.89
N GLY A 757 -10.94 36.90 -11.04
CA GLY A 757 -9.93 35.89 -11.42
C GLY A 757 -10.54 34.64 -12.03
N LEU A 758 -9.79 33.54 -12.01
CA LEU A 758 -10.25 32.21 -12.45
C LEU A 758 -10.91 31.49 -11.28
N TRP A 759 -12.04 30.80 -11.54
CA TRP A 759 -12.65 29.90 -10.59
C TRP A 759 -13.03 28.57 -11.23
N HIS A 760 -13.11 27.54 -10.43
CA HIS A 760 -13.58 26.23 -10.89
C HIS A 760 -14.37 25.51 -9.78
N VAL A 761 -15.24 24.61 -10.22
CA VAL A 761 -15.87 23.58 -9.39
C VAL A 761 -15.71 22.23 -10.09
N GLY A 762 -15.54 21.18 -9.33
CA GLY A 762 -15.35 19.83 -9.84
C GLY A 762 -16.03 18.77 -8.99
N LEU A 763 -16.42 17.67 -9.62
CA LEU A 763 -16.90 16.48 -8.96
C LEU A 763 -16.37 15.26 -9.70
N ALA A 764 -15.51 14.50 -9.06
CA ALA A 764 -15.02 13.22 -9.55
C ALA A 764 -15.51 12.09 -8.66
N GLY A 765 -15.75 10.91 -9.21
CA GLY A 765 -16.18 9.77 -8.42
C GLY A 765 -16.13 8.46 -9.15
N THR A 766 -16.25 7.39 -8.36
CA THR A 766 -16.52 6.04 -8.82
C THR A 766 -17.76 5.51 -8.10
N TYR A 767 -18.63 4.82 -8.83
CA TYR A 767 -19.84 4.19 -8.31
C TYR A 767 -19.86 2.72 -8.75
N ASN A 768 -19.74 1.79 -7.81
CA ASN A 768 -19.81 0.36 -8.05
C ASN A 768 -21.27 -0.07 -8.18
N LEU A 769 -21.62 -0.63 -9.33
CA LEU A 769 -22.93 -1.24 -9.56
C LEU A 769 -22.98 -2.65 -9.00
N ASN A 770 -21.95 -3.44 -9.33
CA ASN A 770 -21.78 -4.80 -8.82
C ASN A 770 -20.35 -5.01 -8.35
N ARG A 771 -20.19 -5.86 -7.31
CA ARG A 771 -18.91 -6.34 -6.83
C ARG A 771 -19.11 -7.73 -6.22
N GLU A 772 -18.89 -8.78 -7.02
CA GLU A 772 -19.17 -10.16 -6.69
C GLU A 772 -17.88 -10.98 -6.57
N LEU A 773 -17.58 -11.44 -5.37
CA LEU A 773 -16.45 -12.30 -5.06
C LEU A 773 -16.89 -13.77 -5.04
N ARG A 774 -16.14 -14.65 -5.67
CA ARG A 774 -16.12 -16.08 -5.37
C ARG A 774 -14.79 -16.41 -4.72
N ALA A 775 -14.80 -16.82 -3.48
CA ALA A 775 -13.57 -17.20 -2.76
C ALA A 775 -12.87 -18.41 -3.39
N ILE A 776 -13.64 -19.27 -4.05
CA ILE A 776 -13.20 -20.35 -4.94
C ILE A 776 -14.05 -20.27 -6.21
N ALA A 777 -13.46 -20.54 -7.38
CA ALA A 777 -14.12 -20.39 -8.67
C ALA A 777 -15.44 -21.17 -8.81
N SER A 778 -15.53 -22.35 -8.19
CA SER A 778 -16.75 -23.18 -8.14
C SER A 778 -17.70 -22.82 -6.98
N GLY A 779 -17.30 -21.92 -6.09
CA GLY A 779 -18.05 -21.54 -4.90
C GLY A 779 -19.19 -20.55 -5.14
N PRO A 780 -20.00 -20.27 -4.12
CA PRO A 780 -21.07 -19.30 -4.22
C PRO A 780 -20.52 -17.88 -4.39
N LYS A 781 -21.28 -17.04 -5.07
CA LYS A 781 -21.01 -15.62 -5.17
C LYS A 781 -21.33 -14.90 -3.85
N THR A 782 -20.46 -14.02 -3.44
CA THR A 782 -20.66 -13.10 -2.30
C THR A 782 -20.70 -11.68 -2.84
N ASP A 783 -21.78 -10.98 -2.57
CA ASP A 783 -21.92 -9.56 -2.89
C ASP A 783 -21.13 -8.74 -1.84
N GLU A 784 -19.95 -8.25 -2.23
CA GLU A 784 -19.10 -7.47 -1.32
C GLU A 784 -19.68 -6.08 -1.00
N LEU A 785 -20.58 -5.55 -1.82
CA LEU A 785 -21.28 -4.29 -1.53
C LEU A 785 -22.25 -4.44 -0.36
N LYS A 786 -22.60 -5.67 0.03
CA LYS A 786 -23.33 -6.00 1.26
C LYS A 786 -22.42 -6.50 2.38
N ASN A 787 -21.09 -6.46 2.20
CA ASN A 787 -20.14 -7.09 3.12
C ASN A 787 -18.88 -6.27 3.34
N GLY A 788 -19.04 -4.95 3.48
CA GLY A 788 -18.00 -4.01 3.91
C GLY A 788 -17.38 -3.16 2.79
N ALA A 789 -17.67 -3.43 1.52
CA ALA A 789 -17.18 -2.57 0.44
C ALA A 789 -18.06 -1.33 0.27
N SER A 790 -17.43 -0.16 0.13
CA SER A 790 -18.15 1.09 -0.17
C SER A 790 -18.71 1.05 -1.58
N ARG A 791 -19.96 1.52 -1.73
CA ARG A 791 -20.65 1.58 -3.02
C ARG A 791 -20.10 2.69 -3.91
N TYR A 792 -19.74 3.84 -3.33
CA TYR A 792 -19.18 4.94 -4.10
C TYR A 792 -18.19 5.77 -3.28
N SER A 793 -17.26 6.38 -4.00
CA SER A 793 -16.30 7.35 -3.50
C SER A 793 -16.35 8.59 -4.36
N LEU A 794 -16.40 9.77 -3.73
CA LEU A 794 -16.57 11.07 -4.37
C LEU A 794 -15.48 12.03 -3.92
N VAL A 795 -15.00 12.85 -4.83
CA VAL A 795 -14.14 14.00 -4.56
C VAL A 795 -14.77 15.24 -5.20
N GLY A 796 -15.27 16.13 -4.37
CA GLY A 796 -15.75 17.44 -4.79
C GLY A 796 -14.64 18.49 -4.60
N SER A 797 -14.50 19.42 -5.54
CA SER A 797 -13.55 20.53 -5.44
C SER A 797 -14.19 21.87 -5.83
N ALA A 798 -13.74 22.94 -5.19
CA ALA A 798 -14.07 24.30 -5.58
C ALA A 798 -12.85 25.19 -5.33
N GLY A 799 -12.37 25.85 -6.37
CA GLY A 799 -11.15 26.64 -6.28
C GLY A 799 -11.23 27.95 -7.00
N PHE A 800 -10.32 28.86 -6.67
CA PHE A 800 -10.17 30.13 -7.35
C PHE A 800 -8.72 30.62 -7.32
N LEU A 801 -8.38 31.41 -8.32
CA LEU A 801 -7.11 32.15 -8.44
C LEU A 801 -7.44 33.63 -8.69
N SER A 802 -7.08 34.50 -7.76
CA SER A 802 -7.32 35.94 -7.86
C SER A 802 -6.06 36.72 -7.51
N GLY A 803 -5.39 37.25 -8.52
CA GLY A 803 -4.12 37.96 -8.37
C GLY A 803 -3.06 37.08 -7.68
N ALA A 804 -2.60 37.54 -6.51
CA ALA A 804 -1.59 36.81 -5.71
C ALA A 804 -2.17 35.68 -4.85
N PHE A 805 -3.49 35.51 -4.80
CA PHE A 805 -4.17 34.59 -3.90
C PHE A 805 -4.80 33.42 -4.66
N ALA A 806 -4.53 32.19 -4.24
CA ALA A 806 -5.23 31.00 -4.69
C ALA A 806 -5.83 30.29 -3.48
N GLY A 807 -7.03 29.71 -3.67
CA GLY A 807 -7.71 28.93 -2.65
C GLY A 807 -8.44 27.74 -3.24
N GLU A 808 -8.48 26.65 -2.51
CA GLU A 808 -9.20 25.43 -2.90
C GLU A 808 -9.86 24.77 -1.67
N LEU A 809 -11.10 24.37 -1.85
CA LEU A 809 -11.87 23.51 -0.96
C LEU A 809 -11.98 22.15 -1.62
N THR A 810 -11.63 21.09 -0.90
CA THR A 810 -11.83 19.70 -1.35
C THR A 810 -12.70 18.95 -0.35
N VAL A 811 -13.71 18.25 -0.84
CA VAL A 811 -14.59 17.37 -0.05
C VAL A 811 -14.37 15.94 -0.52
N ASN A 812 -13.87 15.09 0.37
CA ASN A 812 -13.74 13.65 0.10
C ASN A 812 -14.86 12.91 0.83
N HIS A 813 -15.58 12.05 0.11
CA HIS A 813 -16.70 11.30 0.68
C HIS A 813 -16.65 9.84 0.22
N ASN A 814 -16.62 8.91 1.19
CA ASN A 814 -16.84 7.49 0.99
C ASN A 814 -18.22 7.11 1.54
N SER A 815 -18.99 6.38 0.76
CA SER A 815 -20.33 5.94 1.16
C SER A 815 -20.28 5.02 2.37
N SER A 816 -21.40 4.94 3.09
CA SER A 816 -21.63 3.86 4.04
C SER A 816 -21.55 2.48 3.36
N ALA A 817 -21.20 1.45 4.14
CA ALA A 817 -21.12 0.07 3.68
C ALA A 817 -21.98 -0.84 4.57
N ASP A 818 -22.73 -1.76 3.96
CA ASP A 818 -23.45 -2.79 4.70
C ASP A 818 -22.45 -3.88 5.16
N VAL A 819 -22.68 -4.46 6.34
CA VAL A 819 -21.90 -5.59 6.87
C VAL A 819 -22.82 -6.69 7.36
N THR A 820 -22.52 -7.94 7.04
CA THR A 820 -23.33 -9.09 7.41
C THR A 820 -22.64 -10.02 8.41
N ASN A 821 -21.32 -9.91 8.56
CA ASN A 821 -20.50 -10.82 9.34
C ASN A 821 -20.03 -10.22 10.68
N VAL A 822 -20.61 -9.10 11.10
CA VAL A 822 -20.23 -8.40 12.34
C VAL A 822 -21.39 -8.50 13.33
N VAL A 823 -21.14 -9.10 14.48
CA VAL A 823 -22.17 -9.27 15.51
C VAL A 823 -22.60 -7.90 16.04
N GLY A 824 -23.90 -7.65 16.02
CA GLY A 824 -24.48 -6.40 16.55
C GLY A 824 -24.28 -5.17 15.67
N GLN A 825 -23.76 -5.33 14.47
CA GLN A 825 -23.62 -4.23 13.50
C GLN A 825 -23.98 -4.72 12.10
N ASN A 826 -24.80 -3.95 11.38
CA ASN A 826 -25.24 -4.25 10.02
C ASN A 826 -24.79 -3.18 9.01
N LYS A 827 -24.16 -2.10 9.47
CA LYS A 827 -23.74 -0.98 8.64
C LYS A 827 -22.52 -0.27 9.23
N ILE A 828 -21.59 0.13 8.36
CA ILE A 828 -20.53 1.09 8.63
C ILE A 828 -21.00 2.43 8.07
N ASP A 829 -20.88 3.51 8.84
CA ASP A 829 -21.29 4.83 8.40
C ASP A 829 -20.38 5.39 7.30
N SER A 830 -20.85 6.40 6.58
CA SER A 830 -20.06 7.13 5.59
C SER A 830 -18.97 7.95 6.29
N PHE A 831 -17.89 8.23 5.53
CA PHE A 831 -16.81 9.09 6.00
C PHE A 831 -16.62 10.27 5.05
N THR A 832 -16.68 11.49 5.62
CA THR A 832 -16.59 12.72 4.83
C THR A 832 -15.58 13.67 5.45
N THR A 833 -14.56 14.04 4.71
CA THR A 833 -13.60 15.07 5.14
C THR A 833 -13.66 16.29 4.23
N VAL A 834 -13.44 17.45 4.82
CA VAL A 834 -13.31 18.72 4.12
C VAL A 834 -11.90 19.23 4.33
N ASN A 835 -11.20 19.53 3.24
CA ASN A 835 -9.85 20.08 3.26
C ASN A 835 -9.86 21.48 2.66
N LEU A 836 -9.07 22.38 3.22
CA LEU A 836 -8.87 23.73 2.75
C LEU A 836 -7.39 23.94 2.39
N PHE A 837 -7.17 24.54 1.23
CA PHE A 837 -5.87 25.05 0.79
C PHE A 837 -5.99 26.53 0.51
N GLY A 838 -4.97 27.30 0.94
CA GLY A 838 -4.79 28.69 0.58
C GLY A 838 -3.34 28.97 0.27
N SER A 839 -3.06 29.77 -0.73
CA SER A 839 -1.72 30.25 -1.00
C SER A 839 -1.74 31.75 -1.33
N TYR A 840 -0.70 32.44 -0.90
CA TYR A 840 -0.54 33.87 -1.14
C TYR A 840 0.89 34.18 -1.59
N ASP A 841 1.02 34.74 -2.80
CA ASP A 841 2.29 35.28 -3.28
C ASP A 841 2.53 36.63 -2.59
N LEU A 842 3.62 36.73 -1.84
CA LEU A 842 3.91 37.90 -1.06
C LEU A 842 4.23 39.15 -1.90
N GLY A 843 4.53 38.98 -3.20
CA GLY A 843 4.82 40.07 -4.12
C GLY A 843 6.02 40.95 -3.67
N LEU A 844 6.88 40.42 -2.83
CA LEU A 844 8.01 41.12 -2.22
C LEU A 844 9.10 41.36 -3.29
N ARG A 845 9.98 42.31 -3.04
CA ARG A 845 11.10 42.66 -3.92
C ARG A 845 12.46 42.27 -3.32
N GLY A 846 13.48 42.14 -4.15
CA GLY A 846 14.83 41.80 -3.72
C GLY A 846 14.94 40.35 -3.27
N ALA A 847 15.60 40.09 -2.14
CA ALA A 847 15.85 38.73 -1.64
C ALA A 847 14.57 37.92 -1.32
N PHE A 848 13.42 38.55 -1.18
CA PHE A 848 12.13 37.93 -0.88
C PHE A 848 11.15 37.93 -2.07
N SER A 849 11.60 38.26 -3.32
CA SER A 849 10.75 38.04 -4.52
C SER A 849 10.37 36.58 -4.67
N ASP A 850 9.31 36.28 -5.41
CA ASP A 850 8.86 34.93 -5.74
C ASP A 850 8.70 34.01 -4.52
N THR A 851 8.16 34.61 -3.45
CA THR A 851 7.92 33.92 -2.17
C THR A 851 6.43 33.74 -1.96
N THR A 852 5.99 32.49 -1.83
CA THR A 852 4.59 32.10 -1.59
C THR A 852 4.44 31.47 -0.22
N VAL A 853 3.47 31.93 0.56
CA VAL A 853 3.01 31.30 1.80
C VAL A 853 1.83 30.40 1.49
N THR A 854 1.80 29.18 2.06
CA THR A 854 0.69 28.26 1.92
C THR A 854 0.11 27.90 3.29
N LEU A 855 -1.19 27.68 3.33
CA LEU A 855 -1.93 27.15 4.47
C LEU A 855 -2.75 25.97 4.01
N ASN A 856 -2.58 24.81 4.65
CA ASN A 856 -3.41 23.64 4.47
C ASN A 856 -4.13 23.31 5.77
N VAL A 857 -5.42 23.02 5.70
CA VAL A 857 -6.18 22.46 6.81
C VAL A 857 -6.85 21.19 6.30
N ASP A 858 -6.28 20.05 6.64
CA ASP A 858 -6.85 18.75 6.32
C ASP A 858 -7.85 18.35 7.40
N ASN A 859 -8.98 17.76 6.97
CA ASN A 859 -10.07 17.37 7.85
C ASN A 859 -10.52 18.51 8.79
N VAL A 860 -11.01 19.61 8.21
CA VAL A 860 -11.39 20.86 8.91
C VAL A 860 -12.30 20.61 10.12
N PHE A 861 -13.24 19.66 9.99
CA PHE A 861 -14.25 19.35 11.00
C PHE A 861 -13.79 18.31 12.03
N ASP A 862 -12.56 17.80 11.89
CA ASP A 862 -11.97 16.77 12.76
C ASP A 862 -12.82 15.48 12.79
N GLU A 863 -13.34 15.08 11.63
CA GLU A 863 -14.19 13.90 11.50
C GLU A 863 -13.40 12.65 11.89
N GLU A 864 -13.95 11.85 12.79
CA GLU A 864 -13.39 10.59 13.22
C GLU A 864 -13.71 9.45 12.24
N PRO A 865 -12.84 8.43 12.11
CA PRO A 865 -13.14 7.27 11.27
C PRO A 865 -14.40 6.53 11.76
N PRO A 866 -15.21 5.97 10.83
CA PRO A 866 -16.47 5.30 11.18
C PRO A 866 -16.28 4.16 12.16
N PHE A 867 -17.27 3.99 13.03
CA PHE A 867 -17.31 2.87 13.99
C PHE A 867 -17.38 1.52 13.26
N TYR A 868 -16.55 0.59 13.72
CA TYR A 868 -16.56 -0.81 13.30
C TYR A 868 -16.44 -1.72 14.52
N ASN A 869 -17.38 -2.65 14.70
CA ASN A 869 -17.41 -3.53 15.86
C ASN A 869 -16.41 -4.71 15.74
N ALA A 870 -15.12 -4.35 15.70
CA ALA A 870 -13.99 -5.27 15.73
C ALA A 870 -12.87 -4.67 16.59
N ALA A 871 -11.89 -5.46 16.98
CA ALA A 871 -10.73 -4.98 17.74
C ALA A 871 -10.08 -3.78 17.03
N GLY A 872 -10.01 -2.63 17.69
CA GLY A 872 -9.54 -1.37 17.12
C GLY A 872 -10.65 -0.34 16.87
N GLY A 873 -11.93 -0.76 16.80
CA GLY A 873 -13.10 0.12 16.88
C GLY A 873 -13.42 0.98 15.66
N THR A 874 -12.64 0.91 14.59
CA THR A 874 -12.79 1.79 13.41
C THR A 874 -12.66 1.04 12.10
N ALA A 875 -13.36 1.53 11.08
CA ALA A 875 -13.23 1.11 9.68
C ALA A 875 -12.72 2.28 8.84
N ASN A 876 -12.56 2.07 7.56
CA ASN A 876 -12.12 2.94 6.47
C ASN A 876 -12.23 4.45 6.74
N GLY A 877 -11.15 5.07 7.21
CA GLY A 877 -11.10 6.50 7.47
C GLY A 877 -9.68 6.93 7.83
N SER A 878 -9.40 8.22 7.70
CA SER A 878 -8.13 8.79 8.14
C SER A 878 -8.08 8.86 9.67
N THR A 879 -6.95 8.49 10.20
CA THR A 879 -6.69 8.43 11.65
C THR A 879 -5.91 9.65 12.16
N LEU A 880 -5.48 10.53 11.25
CA LEU A 880 -4.70 11.72 11.60
C LEU A 880 -5.53 12.79 12.33
N GLY A 881 -6.87 12.80 12.10
CA GLY A 881 -7.72 13.89 12.57
C GLY A 881 -7.46 15.18 11.77
N ARG A 882 -7.76 16.34 12.37
CA ARG A 882 -7.47 17.63 11.76
C ARG A 882 -5.97 17.95 11.85
N VAL A 883 -5.38 18.28 10.69
CA VAL A 883 -4.00 18.75 10.60
C VAL A 883 -3.97 20.13 9.98
N VAL A 884 -3.32 21.08 10.64
CA VAL A 884 -3.10 22.45 10.13
C VAL A 884 -1.64 22.60 9.78
N SER A 885 -1.32 22.94 8.54
CA SER A 885 0.05 23.07 8.05
C SER A 885 0.28 24.44 7.44
N ILE A 886 1.41 25.04 7.78
CA ILE A 886 1.91 26.26 7.16
C ILE A 886 3.17 25.96 6.34
N GLY A 887 3.22 26.49 5.12
CA GLY A 887 4.35 26.31 4.23
C GLY A 887 4.90 27.62 3.67
N LEU A 888 6.16 27.57 3.30
CA LEU A 888 6.86 28.65 2.59
C LEU A 888 7.54 28.05 1.38
N ARG A 889 7.24 28.61 0.19
CA ARG A 889 7.95 28.28 -1.06
C ARG A 889 8.68 29.52 -1.55
N LYS A 890 9.95 29.36 -1.89
CA LYS A 890 10.81 30.40 -2.41
C LYS A 890 11.49 29.90 -3.69
N THR A 891 11.41 30.67 -4.76
CA THR A 891 12.19 30.45 -5.99
C THR A 891 13.26 31.55 -6.11
N PHE A 892 14.51 31.16 -6.47
CA PHE A 892 15.68 32.03 -6.61
C PHE A 892 16.14 32.07 -8.07
#